data_fb147d20ae5cd9de71846d5b60cb8fe8
#
_entry.id   fb147d20ae5cd9de71846d5b60cb8fe8
#
_cell.length_a   1.000
_cell.length_b   1.000
_cell.length_c   1.000
_cell.angle_alpha   90.00
_cell.angle_beta   90.00
_cell.angle_gamma   90.00
#
_symmetry.space_group_name_H-M   'P 1'
#
loop_
_entity.id
_entity.type
_entity.pdbx_description
1 polymer ?
#
loop_
_entity_poly.entity_id
_entity_poly.type
_entity_poly.pdbx_seq_one_letter_code
_entity_poly.pdbx_strand_id
1 'polypeptide(L)'
;YTIKTVTDASQGEGIVLVKQPITFELPAAVTTSKIDAYQIDIDQDKTVIHSDYIQGIQNGAMTILQAFAQRKSLPAGSVQDYSDQVVRGLQVDSGRRYYSIQWLKDQIEQMAYYKQNILQLRLKDNEGIRYDSKIAADFVDRKGGFWTQEEVDELVSYAAKFNIEVIPEIDFPGHAEQEANFHSGWCIPGSTKALDFSKQEVREYMISVYKEAADFFHAKTIHIGGDEYFQSGYTTAGKTVLQEWARQVTGNEAATDHDAIKLFFNEAGDELIKQNLKVLVWNDNIFDLGGIVPLDSRLIVDFWAGGMYGSIKASTTANAGYTIMSSSSSNYHDLWPQQGQSKLDRPLPKRTYEEFTRYHYSKSSYHYGNDEVLTENLDKSLGQVFPIWDDAHGYVPEYILTRTLFPRYAGFALKTWGAEYQKEMDYESFERLMYTLGSPRDDLFTQSKINYNKTDLDLVINKIETALADKTTTNTAVQENIDNLNAMISDVKANPANYQKDSFYTDIINDLIYNYENVEYVVVKKNLLNIAIEEALKVTEAELNTIVPAVVTEFKAALAEAQQINGTSLATQEEVNASFDRLSDVMQKLSFKKGDKTDLENLIKKIAKLNAEDYLTSTWNAMLPVLDEAKVVVNNQNALEPEVQEAHDKLVRAFLQLRLKPNKDALNELINKAESLNSAEYTSESWAALANILIDVKAVAANEVATVTEIETAYDNLQNAINNLVKVTPAEPTTPNTPDANKKDDVKQGNVKTGDNTNIALYTSLFIMGALVLPLVLKRKRHN
;
A
#
# COMPACT_ATOMS: atom_id res chain seq x y z
N TYR A 1 -21.78 15.64 30.26
CA TYR A 1 -22.72 14.56 30.02
C TYR A 1 -22.31 13.32 30.79
N THR A 2 -23.27 12.64 31.43
CA THR A 2 -23.02 11.38 32.14
C THR A 2 -23.53 10.24 31.27
N ILE A 3 -22.66 9.26 31.00
CA ILE A 3 -23.03 8.04 30.29
C ILE A 3 -23.42 7.02 31.35
N LYS A 4 -24.61 6.45 31.19
CA LYS A 4 -25.12 5.37 32.06
C LYS A 4 -25.46 4.17 31.20
N THR A 5 -25.00 3.00 31.57
CA THR A 5 -25.50 1.75 31.03
C THR A 5 -26.75 1.35 31.79
N VAL A 6 -27.85 1.13 31.08
CA VAL A 6 -29.09 0.67 31.66
C VAL A 6 -29.42 -0.71 31.10
N THR A 7 -30.12 -1.52 31.89
CA THR A 7 -30.52 -2.87 31.48
C THR A 7 -31.81 -2.89 30.66
N ASP A 8 -32.58 -1.80 30.72
CA ASP A 8 -33.81 -1.61 30.00
C ASP A 8 -33.86 -0.18 29.42
N ALA A 9 -34.23 -0.05 28.15
CA ALA A 9 -34.35 1.25 27.46
C ALA A 9 -35.36 2.19 28.12
N SER A 10 -36.36 1.65 28.81
CA SER A 10 -37.35 2.45 29.57
C SER A 10 -36.73 3.25 30.71
N GLN A 11 -35.60 2.78 31.23
CA GLN A 11 -34.86 3.43 32.32
C GLN A 11 -33.87 4.50 31.86
N GLY A 12 -33.71 4.66 30.52
CA GLY A 12 -32.84 5.67 29.93
C GLY A 12 -33.49 7.05 29.91
N GLU A 13 -32.66 8.07 30.07
CA GLU A 13 -33.02 9.50 30.00
C GLU A 13 -32.21 10.17 28.89
N GLY A 14 -32.75 11.21 28.25
CA GLY A 14 -32.06 11.96 27.21
C GLY A 14 -31.93 11.17 25.92
N ILE A 15 -30.72 10.90 25.43
CA ILE A 15 -30.49 10.10 24.22
C ILE A 15 -30.17 8.66 24.63
N VAL A 16 -31.01 7.73 24.21
CA VAL A 16 -30.91 6.30 24.53
C VAL A 16 -30.54 5.53 23.26
N LEU A 17 -29.44 4.78 23.30
CA LEU A 17 -28.97 3.93 22.21
C LEU A 17 -29.32 2.48 22.50
N VAL A 18 -30.06 1.81 21.63
CA VAL A 18 -30.58 0.46 21.89
C VAL A 18 -30.38 -0.46 20.69
N LYS A 19 -29.85 -1.65 20.94
CA LYS A 19 -29.80 -2.71 19.91
C LYS A 19 -31.15 -3.45 19.91
N GLN A 20 -32.09 -2.93 19.14
CA GLN A 20 -33.44 -3.50 18.94
C GLN A 20 -33.84 -3.38 17.47
N PRO A 21 -34.66 -4.32 16.96
CA PRO A 21 -35.12 -4.27 15.58
C PRO A 21 -35.80 -2.94 15.23
N ILE A 22 -35.57 -2.49 14.00
CA ILE A 22 -36.36 -1.41 13.40
C ILE A 22 -37.78 -1.88 13.17
N THR A 23 -38.72 -0.95 13.19
CA THR A 23 -40.17 -1.25 13.06
C THR A 23 -40.71 -1.02 11.64
N PHE A 24 -39.90 -0.56 10.71
CA PHE A 24 -40.27 -0.35 9.33
C PHE A 24 -39.66 -1.41 8.40
N GLU A 25 -40.29 -1.62 7.23
CA GLU A 25 -39.80 -2.52 6.20
C GLU A 25 -38.86 -1.79 5.25
N LEU A 26 -37.70 -2.38 4.99
CA LEU A 26 -36.77 -1.88 3.97
C LEU A 26 -37.31 -2.20 2.57
N PRO A 27 -37.18 -1.31 1.58
CA PRO A 27 -37.52 -1.59 0.21
C PRO A 27 -36.89 -2.86 -0.32
N ALA A 28 -37.61 -3.67 -1.08
CA ALA A 28 -37.10 -4.94 -1.59
C ALA A 28 -35.84 -4.79 -2.51
N ALA A 29 -35.71 -3.62 -3.14
CA ALA A 29 -34.56 -3.28 -3.97
C ALA A 29 -33.30 -2.96 -3.14
N VAL A 30 -33.43 -2.74 -1.84
CA VAL A 30 -32.31 -2.38 -0.95
C VAL A 30 -31.80 -3.65 -0.28
N THR A 31 -31.00 -4.42 -1.01
CA THR A 31 -30.49 -5.70 -0.51
C THR A 31 -29.45 -5.57 0.62
N THR A 32 -28.99 -4.39 0.93
CA THR A 32 -27.70 -4.23 1.54
C THR A 32 -27.65 -3.38 2.78
N SER A 33 -28.59 -2.48 2.97
CA SER A 33 -28.50 -1.48 4.02
C SER A 33 -29.17 -1.83 5.33
N LYS A 34 -29.51 -3.11 5.55
CA LYS A 34 -29.99 -3.56 6.87
C LYS A 34 -29.01 -3.20 8.00
N ILE A 35 -27.71 -3.28 7.69
CA ILE A 35 -26.64 -2.95 8.66
C ILE A 35 -26.63 -1.46 8.99
N ASP A 36 -26.97 -0.62 8.02
CA ASP A 36 -26.96 0.84 8.12
C ASP A 36 -28.26 1.42 8.64
N ALA A 37 -29.34 0.65 8.54
CA ALA A 37 -30.69 1.11 8.85
C ALA A 37 -30.89 1.41 10.34
N TYR A 38 -31.59 2.48 10.64
CA TYR A 38 -31.91 2.90 11.99
C TYR A 38 -33.28 3.58 12.07
N GLN A 39 -33.80 3.62 13.28
CA GLN A 39 -34.99 4.39 13.62
C GLN A 39 -34.66 5.28 14.82
N ILE A 40 -35.17 6.50 14.80
CA ILE A 40 -35.05 7.46 15.88
C ILE A 40 -36.45 7.86 16.30
N ASP A 41 -36.83 7.56 17.51
CA ASP A 41 -38.12 8.00 18.10
C ASP A 41 -37.84 9.12 19.10
N ILE A 42 -38.46 10.26 18.88
CA ILE A 42 -38.28 11.51 19.62
C ILE A 42 -39.57 11.83 20.36
N ASP A 43 -39.52 11.88 21.67
CA ASP A 43 -40.62 12.38 22.50
C ASP A 43 -40.13 13.58 23.35
N GLN A 44 -40.97 14.03 24.31
CA GLN A 44 -40.68 15.22 25.13
C GLN A 44 -39.48 14.97 26.08
N ASP A 45 -39.29 13.75 26.55
CA ASP A 45 -38.37 13.44 27.64
C ASP A 45 -37.12 12.72 27.13
N LYS A 46 -37.23 12.01 26.02
CA LYS A 46 -36.12 11.23 25.49
C LYS A 46 -36.16 11.07 23.98
N THR A 47 -34.97 10.76 23.44
CA THR A 47 -34.77 10.32 22.07
C THR A 47 -34.21 8.92 22.09
N VAL A 48 -34.86 7.96 21.45
CA VAL A 48 -34.41 6.58 21.35
C VAL A 48 -33.92 6.31 19.95
N ILE A 49 -32.68 5.87 19.83
CA ILE A 49 -32.08 5.44 18.56
C ILE A 49 -31.95 3.92 18.63
N HIS A 50 -32.62 3.22 17.72
CA HIS A 50 -32.54 1.78 17.67
C HIS A 50 -32.28 1.24 16.26
N SER A 51 -31.62 0.10 16.22
CA SER A 51 -31.28 -0.67 15.04
C SER A 51 -30.96 -2.11 15.45
N ASP A 52 -31.06 -3.03 14.49
CA ASP A 52 -30.55 -4.39 14.62
C ASP A 52 -29.03 -4.45 14.75
N TYR A 53 -28.34 -3.43 14.24
CA TYR A 53 -26.89 -3.38 14.13
C TYR A 53 -26.28 -2.13 14.78
N ILE A 54 -25.09 -2.29 15.35
CA ILE A 54 -24.33 -1.18 15.97
C ILE A 54 -24.09 -0.04 14.96
N GLN A 55 -23.82 -0.38 13.71
CA GLN A 55 -23.61 0.61 12.65
C GLN A 55 -24.84 1.50 12.42
N GLY A 56 -26.05 0.90 12.39
CA GLY A 56 -27.28 1.67 12.28
C GLY A 56 -27.49 2.59 13.50
N ILE A 57 -27.21 2.13 14.71
CA ILE A 57 -27.25 2.96 15.93
C ILE A 57 -26.29 4.15 15.80
N GLN A 58 -25.08 3.92 15.32
CA GLN A 58 -24.07 4.98 15.09
C GLN A 58 -24.55 5.97 14.05
N ASN A 59 -25.09 5.49 12.92
CA ASN A 59 -25.65 6.34 11.86
C ASN A 59 -26.78 7.21 12.39
N GLY A 60 -27.68 6.65 13.21
CA GLY A 60 -28.72 7.40 13.90
C GLY A 60 -28.17 8.47 14.86
N ALA A 61 -27.10 8.14 15.60
CA ALA A 61 -26.44 9.10 16.48
C ALA A 61 -25.82 10.26 15.66
N MET A 62 -25.19 9.97 14.51
CA MET A 62 -24.66 11.01 13.61
C MET A 62 -25.78 11.91 13.07
N THR A 63 -26.96 11.35 12.74
CA THR A 63 -28.14 12.14 12.37
C THR A 63 -28.57 13.10 13.47
N ILE A 64 -28.61 12.65 14.71
CA ILE A 64 -28.93 13.52 15.85
C ILE A 64 -27.88 14.61 16.02
N LEU A 65 -26.60 14.29 15.90
CA LEU A 65 -25.52 15.29 15.97
C LEU A 65 -25.66 16.34 14.87
N GLN A 66 -25.92 15.93 13.64
CA GLN A 66 -26.16 16.82 12.50
C GLN A 66 -27.41 17.68 12.72
N ALA A 67 -28.48 17.11 13.24
CA ALA A 67 -29.69 17.84 13.56
C ALA A 67 -29.46 18.92 14.64
N PHE A 68 -28.69 18.61 15.67
CA PHE A 68 -28.32 19.59 16.70
C PHE A 68 -27.34 20.67 16.21
N ALA A 69 -26.56 20.38 15.17
CA ALA A 69 -25.74 21.41 14.52
C ALA A 69 -26.61 22.51 13.88
N GLN A 70 -27.84 22.18 13.45
CA GLN A 70 -28.77 23.10 12.83
C GLN A 70 -29.75 23.72 13.82
N ARG A 71 -30.16 22.97 14.85
CA ARG A 71 -31.27 23.33 15.75
C ARG A 71 -30.92 23.08 17.20
N LYS A 72 -31.52 23.86 18.08
CA LYS A 72 -31.39 23.67 19.53
C LYS A 72 -32.35 22.62 20.09
N SER A 73 -33.38 22.27 19.34
CA SER A 73 -34.40 21.27 19.72
C SER A 73 -34.85 20.51 18.50
N LEU A 74 -35.31 19.30 18.70
CA LEU A 74 -35.89 18.45 17.65
C LEU A 74 -37.40 18.33 17.89
N PRO A 75 -38.24 18.28 16.82
CA PRO A 75 -39.66 18.01 16.94
C PRO A 75 -39.88 16.57 17.40
N ALA A 76 -40.93 16.33 18.15
CA ALA A 76 -41.39 14.97 18.45
C ALA A 76 -41.81 14.25 17.16
N GLY A 77 -41.50 12.96 17.06
CA GLY A 77 -41.84 12.14 15.89
C GLY A 77 -40.90 10.96 15.74
N SER A 78 -40.98 10.28 14.60
CA SER A 78 -40.09 9.16 14.25
C SER A 78 -39.38 9.46 12.95
N VAL A 79 -38.08 9.14 12.92
CA VAL A 79 -37.21 9.16 11.73
C VAL A 79 -36.82 7.73 11.39
N GLN A 80 -37.01 7.34 10.15
CA GLN A 80 -36.64 6.03 9.62
C GLN A 80 -35.71 6.26 8.43
N ASP A 81 -34.51 5.65 8.48
CA ASP A 81 -33.48 5.93 7.47
C ASP A 81 -32.59 4.70 7.25
N TYR A 82 -32.01 4.62 6.06
CA TYR A 82 -31.14 3.53 5.62
C TYR A 82 -30.27 3.98 4.44
N SER A 83 -29.19 3.26 4.19
CA SER A 83 -28.35 3.53 3.01
C SER A 83 -28.77 2.67 1.82
N ASP A 84 -28.67 3.25 0.64
CA ASP A 84 -28.89 2.56 -0.63
C ASP A 84 -27.67 1.76 -1.12
N GLN A 85 -26.51 1.95 -0.50
CA GLN A 85 -25.27 1.29 -0.91
C GLN A 85 -24.54 0.65 0.27
N VAL A 86 -23.92 -0.52 0.01
CA VAL A 86 -23.10 -1.24 1.00
C VAL A 86 -21.80 -0.52 1.24
N VAL A 87 -21.12 -0.13 0.16
CA VAL A 87 -19.82 0.53 0.17
C VAL A 87 -19.99 2.02 -0.06
N ARG A 88 -19.47 2.80 0.87
CA ARG A 88 -19.41 4.25 0.83
C ARG A 88 -18.09 4.65 1.46
N GLY A 89 -17.17 5.15 0.67
CA GLY A 89 -15.81 5.27 1.21
C GLY A 89 -14.97 6.40 0.65
N LEU A 90 -13.79 6.46 1.20
CA LEU A 90 -12.69 7.33 0.81
C LEU A 90 -11.51 6.45 0.43
N GLN A 91 -10.89 6.72 -0.71
CA GLN A 91 -9.57 6.17 -1.06
C GLN A 91 -8.52 7.26 -0.89
N VAL A 92 -7.37 6.87 -0.35
CA VAL A 92 -6.20 7.75 -0.17
C VAL A 92 -5.00 7.13 -0.85
N ASP A 93 -4.41 7.86 -1.78
CA ASP A 93 -3.17 7.49 -2.46
C ASP A 93 -1.96 7.76 -1.54
N SER A 94 -1.69 6.82 -0.67
CA SER A 94 -0.50 6.86 0.18
C SER A 94 0.73 6.26 -0.51
N GLY A 95 0.57 5.54 -1.61
CA GLY A 95 1.69 5.03 -2.41
C GLY A 95 2.59 6.16 -2.89
N ARG A 96 2.00 7.22 -3.44
CA ARG A 96 2.73 8.39 -3.94
C ARG A 96 3.11 9.38 -2.84
N ARG A 97 2.41 9.38 -1.70
CA ARG A 97 2.63 10.35 -0.63
C ARG A 97 2.36 9.75 0.76
N TYR A 98 3.20 10.10 1.73
CA TYR A 98 2.94 9.77 3.14
C TYR A 98 1.85 10.67 3.72
N TYR A 99 0.92 10.08 4.46
CA TYR A 99 -0.06 10.76 5.29
C TYR A 99 0.15 10.40 6.76
N SER A 100 0.01 11.40 7.63
CA SER A 100 0.13 11.15 9.06
C SER A 100 -1.05 10.31 9.59
N ILE A 101 -0.79 9.45 10.56
CA ILE A 101 -1.85 8.66 11.23
C ILE A 101 -2.90 9.59 11.84
N GLN A 102 -2.50 10.76 12.34
CA GLN A 102 -3.44 11.73 12.89
C GLN A 102 -4.38 12.25 11.81
N TRP A 103 -3.88 12.60 10.63
CA TRP A 103 -4.72 13.04 9.52
C TRP A 103 -5.71 11.94 9.08
N LEU A 104 -5.24 10.69 8.97
CA LEU A 104 -6.13 9.57 8.65
C LEU A 104 -7.23 9.37 9.70
N LYS A 105 -6.91 9.55 10.99
CA LYS A 105 -7.93 9.53 12.07
C LYS A 105 -8.92 10.67 11.95
N ASP A 106 -8.46 11.85 11.58
CA ASP A 106 -9.32 13.01 11.35
C ASP A 106 -10.28 12.75 10.18
N GLN A 107 -9.79 12.08 9.10
CA GLN A 107 -10.66 11.64 8.01
C GLN A 107 -11.66 10.57 8.47
N ILE A 108 -11.26 9.61 9.30
CA ILE A 108 -12.15 8.58 9.87
C ILE A 108 -13.29 9.24 10.67
N GLU A 109 -13.01 10.24 11.48
CA GLU A 109 -14.06 10.99 12.20
C GLU A 109 -15.02 11.68 11.24
N GLN A 110 -14.49 12.33 10.19
CA GLN A 110 -15.30 12.97 9.16
C GLN A 110 -16.14 11.95 8.37
N MET A 111 -15.55 10.82 8.01
CA MET A 111 -16.22 9.70 7.36
C MET A 111 -17.37 9.18 8.21
N ALA A 112 -17.14 8.95 9.50
CA ALA A 112 -18.16 8.54 10.44
C ALA A 112 -19.31 9.55 10.54
N TYR A 113 -18.98 10.84 10.59
CA TYR A 113 -19.97 11.92 10.63
C TYR A 113 -20.86 11.95 9.38
N TYR A 114 -20.28 11.58 8.22
CA TYR A 114 -21.01 11.44 6.94
C TYR A 114 -21.50 10.01 6.67
N LYS A 115 -21.47 9.12 7.67
CA LYS A 115 -21.96 7.74 7.58
C LYS A 115 -21.27 6.91 6.50
N GLN A 116 -20.00 7.18 6.25
CA GLN A 116 -19.15 6.39 5.37
C GLN A 116 -18.56 5.21 6.13
N ASN A 117 -18.18 4.12 5.43
CA ASN A 117 -17.81 2.86 6.08
C ASN A 117 -16.55 2.17 5.53
N ILE A 118 -15.92 2.72 4.49
CA ILE A 118 -14.69 2.15 3.90
C ILE A 118 -13.61 3.22 3.79
N LEU A 119 -12.41 2.93 4.32
CA LEU A 119 -11.18 3.68 4.06
C LEU A 119 -10.23 2.79 3.27
N GLN A 120 -10.09 3.02 1.98
CA GLN A 120 -9.15 2.33 1.12
C GLN A 120 -7.81 3.08 1.09
N LEU A 121 -6.71 2.38 1.34
CA LEU A 121 -5.37 2.95 1.37
C LEU A 121 -4.53 2.31 0.27
N ARG A 122 -4.24 3.06 -0.80
CA ARG A 122 -3.25 2.64 -1.81
C ARG A 122 -1.86 2.78 -1.19
N LEU A 123 -1.25 1.66 -0.87
CA LEU A 123 -0.02 1.59 -0.06
C LEU A 123 1.23 1.52 -0.91
N LYS A 124 1.09 1.22 -2.20
CA LYS A 124 2.20 0.98 -3.11
C LYS A 124 1.93 1.63 -4.47
N ASP A 125 2.94 2.34 -4.95
CA ASP A 125 3.03 2.86 -6.31
C ASP A 125 4.51 2.85 -6.77
N ASN A 126 4.86 3.57 -7.84
CA ASN A 126 6.23 3.65 -8.37
C ASN A 126 7.26 4.17 -7.36
N GLU A 127 6.83 4.94 -6.35
CA GLU A 127 7.66 5.54 -5.31
C GLU A 127 8.06 4.53 -4.21
N GLY A 128 7.34 3.42 -4.10
CA GLY A 128 7.60 2.37 -3.11
C GLY A 128 6.39 1.96 -2.29
N ILE A 129 6.65 1.39 -1.13
CA ILE A 129 5.65 0.87 -0.20
C ILE A 129 5.62 1.72 1.06
N ARG A 130 4.42 2.02 1.59
CA ARG A 130 4.17 2.92 2.73
C ARG A 130 3.95 2.24 4.08
N TYR A 131 4.24 0.98 4.22
CA TYR A 131 4.24 0.29 5.52
C TYR A 131 5.54 -0.49 5.71
N ASP A 132 5.89 -0.84 6.96
CA ASP A 132 7.16 -1.54 7.29
C ASP A 132 7.12 -3.01 6.85
N SER A 133 7.03 -3.22 5.52
CA SER A 133 7.05 -4.54 4.90
C SER A 133 8.35 -5.27 5.22
N LYS A 134 8.25 -6.55 5.53
CA LYS A 134 9.41 -7.45 5.70
C LYS A 134 9.72 -8.20 4.40
N ILE A 135 8.71 -8.48 3.59
CA ILE A 135 8.85 -9.15 2.29
C ILE A 135 9.42 -8.18 1.25
N ALA A 136 8.91 -6.96 1.24
CA ALA A 136 9.33 -5.91 0.32
C ALA A 136 10.18 -4.82 1.01
N ALA A 137 11.04 -5.22 1.94
CA ALA A 137 11.80 -4.31 2.82
C ALA A 137 12.69 -3.32 2.06
N ASP A 138 13.21 -3.72 0.90
CA ASP A 138 14.06 -2.87 0.04
C ASP A 138 13.26 -1.78 -0.68
N PHE A 139 11.94 -1.94 -0.78
CA PHE A 139 11.02 -1.04 -1.49
C PHE A 139 10.22 -0.13 -0.56
N VAL A 140 10.39 -0.26 0.75
CA VAL A 140 9.77 0.63 1.73
C VAL A 140 10.36 2.03 1.56
N ASP A 141 9.50 3.03 1.32
CA ASP A 141 9.96 4.42 1.21
C ASP A 141 10.31 5.02 2.57
N ARG A 142 11.50 4.68 3.04
CA ARG A 142 12.01 5.13 4.34
C ARG A 142 12.30 6.62 4.40
N LYS A 143 12.40 7.30 3.26
CA LYS A 143 12.63 8.74 3.17
C LYS A 143 11.34 9.54 3.13
N GLY A 144 10.39 9.08 2.32
CA GLY A 144 9.08 9.72 2.18
C GLY A 144 8.14 9.44 3.35
N GLY A 145 8.48 8.49 4.22
CA GLY A 145 7.67 8.05 5.35
C GLY A 145 6.93 6.74 5.08
N PHE A 146 6.75 5.97 6.14
CA PHE A 146 6.00 4.70 6.13
C PHE A 146 5.39 4.49 7.51
N TRP A 147 4.41 3.62 7.59
CA TRP A 147 3.75 3.28 8.86
C TRP A 147 4.35 2.03 9.48
N THR A 148 4.54 2.07 10.78
CA THR A 148 4.91 0.91 11.60
C THR A 148 3.69 0.04 11.90
N GLN A 149 3.91 -1.19 12.41
CA GLN A 149 2.81 -2.07 12.80
C GLN A 149 1.95 -1.43 13.89
N GLU A 150 2.58 -0.79 14.89
CA GLU A 150 1.89 -0.15 15.99
C GLU A 150 0.99 1.00 15.50
N GLU A 151 1.46 1.80 14.54
CA GLU A 151 0.68 2.88 13.93
C GLU A 151 -0.52 2.35 13.15
N VAL A 152 -0.35 1.25 12.42
CA VAL A 152 -1.44 0.62 11.67
C VAL A 152 -2.43 -0.05 12.60
N ASP A 153 -1.97 -0.76 13.64
CA ASP A 153 -2.84 -1.34 14.67
C ASP A 153 -3.69 -0.27 15.35
N GLU A 154 -3.07 0.89 15.64
CA GLU A 154 -3.78 2.04 16.18
C GLU A 154 -4.83 2.58 15.20
N LEU A 155 -4.49 2.74 13.92
CA LEU A 155 -5.39 3.24 12.89
C LEU A 155 -6.57 2.30 12.68
N VAL A 156 -6.32 1.00 12.49
CA VAL A 156 -7.36 -0.02 12.27
C VAL A 156 -8.28 -0.13 13.48
N SER A 157 -7.69 -0.16 14.69
CA SER A 157 -8.48 -0.16 15.93
C SER A 157 -9.30 1.11 16.08
N TYR A 158 -8.79 2.26 15.62
CA TYR A 158 -9.50 3.52 15.65
C TYR A 158 -10.67 3.52 14.66
N ALA A 159 -10.46 3.10 13.42
CA ALA A 159 -11.49 2.98 12.40
C ALA A 159 -12.62 2.03 12.81
N ALA A 160 -12.26 0.91 13.45
CA ALA A 160 -13.22 -0.08 13.94
C ALA A 160 -14.20 0.50 14.99
N LYS A 161 -13.80 1.52 15.77
CA LYS A 161 -14.69 2.22 16.71
C LYS A 161 -15.84 2.95 16.01
N PHE A 162 -15.62 3.30 14.74
CA PHE A 162 -16.58 3.98 13.89
C PHE A 162 -17.21 3.05 12.85
N ASN A 163 -17.02 1.73 12.97
CA ASN A 163 -17.46 0.73 12.00
C ASN A 163 -16.95 1.01 10.56
N ILE A 164 -15.76 1.58 10.45
CA ILE A 164 -15.08 1.82 9.18
C ILE A 164 -14.05 0.70 8.96
N GLU A 165 -14.16 0.02 7.83
CA GLU A 165 -13.19 -0.98 7.39
C GLU A 165 -12.01 -0.27 6.69
N VAL A 166 -10.78 -0.66 7.05
CA VAL A 166 -9.57 -0.22 6.35
C VAL A 166 -9.20 -1.29 5.34
N ILE A 167 -9.15 -0.91 4.07
CA ILE A 167 -8.82 -1.81 2.96
C ILE A 167 -7.42 -1.44 2.44
N PRO A 168 -6.41 -2.31 2.61
CA PRO A 168 -5.12 -2.12 1.97
C PRO A 168 -5.23 -2.35 0.47
N GLU A 169 -4.59 -1.48 -0.32
CA GLU A 169 -4.41 -1.64 -1.76
C GLU A 169 -2.92 -1.72 -2.07
N ILE A 170 -2.54 -2.79 -2.76
CA ILE A 170 -1.18 -3.02 -3.27
C ILE A 170 -1.29 -3.17 -4.78
N ASP A 171 -0.69 -2.27 -5.51
CA ASP A 171 -0.80 -2.30 -6.97
C ASP A 171 0.32 -3.11 -7.62
N PHE A 172 -0.08 -4.22 -8.23
CA PHE A 172 0.73 -5.07 -9.10
C PHE A 172 -0.13 -5.58 -10.27
N PRO A 173 0.47 -5.94 -11.42
CA PRO A 173 1.91 -6.00 -11.73
C PRO A 173 2.47 -4.73 -12.38
N GLY A 174 1.66 -3.68 -12.51
CA GLY A 174 2.06 -2.34 -12.94
C GLY A 174 2.71 -1.53 -11.81
N HIS A 175 2.97 -0.25 -12.07
CA HIS A 175 3.47 0.72 -11.08
C HIS A 175 4.63 0.18 -10.22
N ALA A 176 5.60 -0.52 -10.86
CA ALA A 176 6.64 -1.28 -10.17
C ALA A 176 8.07 -0.75 -10.48
N GLU A 177 8.24 0.58 -10.52
CA GLU A 177 9.55 1.19 -10.81
C GLU A 177 10.59 0.87 -9.73
N GLN A 178 10.19 0.79 -8.47
CA GLN A 178 11.13 0.42 -7.39
C GLN A 178 11.58 -1.02 -7.52
N GLU A 179 10.66 -1.95 -7.73
CA GLU A 179 11.00 -3.36 -7.97
C GLU A 179 11.94 -3.51 -9.17
N ALA A 180 11.68 -2.76 -10.25
CA ALA A 180 12.52 -2.75 -11.45
C ALA A 180 13.94 -2.23 -11.18
N ASN A 181 14.07 -1.20 -10.34
CA ASN A 181 15.36 -0.62 -9.98
C ASN A 181 16.23 -1.59 -9.19
N PHE A 182 15.64 -2.38 -8.31
CA PHE A 182 16.35 -3.37 -7.50
C PHE A 182 16.52 -4.72 -8.22
N HIS A 183 15.51 -5.11 -9.00
CA HIS A 183 15.44 -6.40 -9.70
C HIS A 183 15.09 -6.21 -11.17
N SER A 184 16.00 -5.66 -11.96
CA SER A 184 15.78 -5.41 -13.40
C SER A 184 15.36 -6.65 -14.19
N GLY A 185 15.73 -7.85 -13.71
CA GLY A 185 15.32 -9.12 -14.27
C GLY A 185 13.86 -9.51 -13.98
N TRP A 186 13.13 -8.78 -13.15
CA TRP A 186 11.73 -9.05 -12.82
C TRP A 186 10.74 -8.40 -13.78
N CYS A 187 11.20 -7.44 -14.57
CA CYS A 187 10.34 -6.79 -15.56
C CYS A 187 10.19 -7.63 -16.85
N ILE A 188 9.11 -7.37 -17.55
CA ILE A 188 8.97 -7.80 -18.94
C ILE A 188 10.09 -7.17 -19.79
N PRO A 189 10.55 -7.82 -20.87
CA PRO A 189 11.64 -7.32 -21.68
C PRO A 189 11.41 -5.89 -22.17
N GLY A 190 12.35 -4.99 -21.83
CA GLY A 190 12.33 -3.59 -22.24
C GLY A 190 11.46 -2.66 -21.37
N SER A 191 10.88 -3.15 -20.30
CA SER A 191 10.15 -2.33 -19.31
C SER A 191 11.02 -2.00 -18.11
N THR A 192 10.72 -0.87 -17.46
CA THR A 192 11.30 -0.43 -16.19
C THR A 192 10.25 -0.32 -15.07
N LYS A 193 9.00 -0.76 -15.31
CA LYS A 193 7.90 -0.59 -14.36
C LYS A 193 6.75 -1.60 -14.50
N ALA A 194 6.86 -2.55 -15.42
CA ALA A 194 5.88 -3.61 -15.62
C ALA A 194 6.53 -4.97 -15.29
N LEU A 195 6.07 -5.63 -14.24
CA LEU A 195 6.63 -6.90 -13.80
C LEU A 195 6.24 -8.05 -14.73
N ASP A 196 7.16 -8.99 -14.88
CA ASP A 196 6.97 -10.21 -15.68
C ASP A 196 6.34 -11.30 -14.83
N PHE A 197 5.03 -11.28 -14.74
CA PHE A 197 4.27 -12.28 -14.00
C PHE A 197 4.19 -13.65 -14.70
N SER A 198 4.83 -13.84 -15.87
CA SER A 198 5.07 -15.17 -16.42
C SER A 198 6.05 -15.98 -15.57
N LYS A 199 6.93 -15.27 -14.81
CA LYS A 199 7.89 -15.88 -13.89
C LYS A 199 7.24 -16.25 -12.57
N GLN A 200 7.45 -17.49 -12.16
CA GLN A 200 6.87 -18.00 -10.91
C GLN A 200 7.35 -17.21 -9.69
N GLU A 201 8.64 -16.93 -9.60
CA GLU A 201 9.23 -16.18 -8.49
C GLU A 201 8.63 -14.76 -8.35
N VAL A 202 8.29 -14.13 -9.47
CA VAL A 202 7.66 -12.79 -9.46
C VAL A 202 6.21 -12.87 -8.97
N ARG A 203 5.45 -13.87 -9.41
CA ARG A 203 4.09 -14.09 -8.91
C ARG A 203 4.08 -14.43 -7.42
N GLU A 204 4.98 -15.33 -6.99
CA GLU A 204 5.11 -15.71 -5.58
C GLU A 204 5.47 -14.49 -4.70
N TYR A 205 6.37 -13.62 -5.17
CA TYR A 205 6.68 -12.36 -4.49
C TYR A 205 5.44 -11.48 -4.36
N MET A 206 4.75 -11.16 -5.46
CA MET A 206 3.57 -10.28 -5.44
C MET A 206 2.48 -10.82 -4.51
N ILE A 207 2.17 -12.13 -4.62
CA ILE A 207 1.18 -12.79 -3.75
C ILE A 207 1.60 -12.74 -2.28
N SER A 208 2.89 -12.88 -2.00
CA SER A 208 3.41 -12.80 -0.63
C SER A 208 3.26 -11.38 -0.05
N VAL A 209 3.49 -10.33 -0.86
CA VAL A 209 3.28 -8.95 -0.45
C VAL A 209 1.80 -8.66 -0.19
N TYR A 210 0.89 -9.18 -1.03
CA TYR A 210 -0.56 -9.06 -0.77
C TYR A 210 -0.94 -9.71 0.56
N LYS A 211 -0.46 -10.94 0.83
CA LYS A 211 -0.73 -11.65 2.09
C LYS A 211 -0.19 -10.88 3.29
N GLU A 212 1.04 -10.38 3.19
CA GLU A 212 1.65 -9.56 4.23
C GLU A 212 0.84 -8.28 4.49
N ALA A 213 0.43 -7.56 3.45
CA ALA A 213 -0.38 -6.36 3.60
C ALA A 213 -1.74 -6.65 4.26
N ALA A 214 -2.38 -7.75 3.87
CA ALA A 214 -3.64 -8.17 4.50
C ALA A 214 -3.47 -8.48 5.98
N ASP A 215 -2.41 -9.19 6.36
CA ASP A 215 -2.09 -9.51 7.75
C ASP A 215 -1.71 -8.24 8.54
N PHE A 216 -0.88 -7.37 7.94
CA PHE A 216 -0.40 -6.13 8.55
C PHE A 216 -1.54 -5.17 8.90
N PHE A 217 -2.58 -5.12 8.07
CA PHE A 217 -3.77 -4.29 8.26
C PHE A 217 -4.94 -5.04 8.90
N HIS A 218 -4.78 -6.30 9.32
CA HIS A 218 -5.86 -7.15 9.83
C HIS A 218 -7.09 -7.15 8.91
N ALA A 219 -6.84 -7.14 7.61
CA ALA A 219 -7.85 -6.88 6.59
C ALA A 219 -8.84 -8.05 6.43
N LYS A 220 -10.08 -7.71 6.08
CA LYS A 220 -11.08 -8.66 5.59
C LYS A 220 -11.25 -8.55 4.08
N THR A 221 -10.84 -7.42 3.55
CA THR A 221 -10.88 -7.09 2.13
C THR A 221 -9.52 -6.54 1.72
N ILE A 222 -9.01 -6.94 0.57
CA ILE A 222 -7.78 -6.41 -0.03
C ILE A 222 -8.02 -6.01 -1.47
N HIS A 223 -7.40 -4.94 -1.92
CA HIS A 223 -7.36 -4.55 -3.32
C HIS A 223 -5.97 -4.89 -3.90
N ILE A 224 -5.94 -5.71 -4.96
CA ILE A 224 -4.69 -6.20 -5.55
C ILE A 224 -4.16 -5.31 -6.69
N GLY A 225 -4.77 -4.13 -6.91
CA GLY A 225 -4.36 -3.21 -7.95
C GLY A 225 -4.68 -3.74 -9.35
N GLY A 226 -3.72 -3.65 -10.23
CA GLY A 226 -3.80 -4.16 -11.59
C GLY A 226 -4.11 -3.09 -12.64
N ASP A 227 -4.02 -1.81 -12.27
CA ASP A 227 -4.24 -0.71 -13.19
C ASP A 227 -3.00 -0.44 -14.08
N GLU A 228 -3.27 0.16 -15.22
CA GLU A 228 -2.33 0.73 -16.21
C GLU A 228 -1.18 -0.17 -16.67
N TYR A 229 -1.23 -1.46 -16.46
CA TYR A 229 -0.16 -2.39 -16.85
C TYR A 229 0.09 -2.38 -18.36
N PHE A 230 -0.98 -2.47 -19.16
CA PHE A 230 -0.88 -2.47 -20.64
C PHE A 230 -0.68 -1.06 -21.24
N GLN A 231 -0.93 -0.02 -20.46
CA GLN A 231 -0.81 1.37 -20.87
C GLN A 231 0.57 1.94 -20.52
N SER A 232 1.18 1.46 -19.46
CA SER A 232 2.37 2.05 -18.87
C SER A 232 3.54 1.05 -18.82
N GLY A 233 4.48 1.20 -19.73
CA GLY A 233 5.70 0.37 -19.76
C GLY A 233 5.56 -0.99 -20.46
N TYR A 234 4.41 -1.29 -21.04
CA TYR A 234 4.18 -2.53 -21.79
C TYR A 234 4.86 -2.49 -23.16
N THR A 235 5.57 -3.56 -23.51
CA THR A 235 6.37 -3.65 -24.71
C THR A 235 5.91 -4.78 -25.64
N THR A 236 6.23 -4.69 -26.94
CA THR A 236 5.95 -5.79 -27.88
C THR A 236 6.62 -7.11 -27.46
N ALA A 237 7.84 -7.03 -26.93
CA ALA A 237 8.57 -8.20 -26.45
C ALA A 237 7.89 -8.78 -25.18
N GLY A 238 7.42 -7.92 -24.27
CA GLY A 238 6.63 -8.32 -23.11
C GLY A 238 5.34 -9.00 -23.52
N LYS A 239 4.63 -8.47 -24.53
CA LYS A 239 3.44 -9.10 -25.10
C LYS A 239 3.73 -10.55 -25.54
N THR A 240 4.83 -10.78 -26.25
CA THR A 240 5.21 -12.12 -26.68
C THR A 240 5.41 -13.07 -25.50
N VAL A 241 6.16 -12.65 -24.49
CA VAL A 241 6.43 -13.45 -23.28
C VAL A 241 5.14 -13.85 -22.57
N LEU A 242 4.22 -12.90 -22.36
CA LEU A 242 2.96 -13.19 -21.69
C LEU A 242 2.03 -14.08 -22.50
N GLN A 243 1.99 -13.90 -23.83
CA GLN A 243 1.23 -14.79 -24.71
C GLN A 243 1.78 -16.22 -24.67
N GLU A 244 3.09 -16.39 -24.75
CA GLU A 244 3.74 -17.70 -24.67
C GLU A 244 3.44 -18.40 -23.35
N TRP A 245 3.52 -17.66 -22.25
CA TRP A 245 3.16 -18.19 -20.93
C TRP A 245 1.69 -18.60 -20.85
N ALA A 246 0.76 -17.74 -21.33
CA ALA A 246 -0.65 -18.07 -21.34
C ALA A 246 -0.96 -19.31 -22.18
N ARG A 247 -0.33 -19.45 -23.35
CA ARG A 247 -0.43 -20.66 -24.21
C ARG A 247 0.10 -21.90 -23.51
N GLN A 248 1.24 -21.76 -22.84
CA GLN A 248 1.82 -22.89 -22.09
C GLN A 248 0.90 -23.35 -20.95
N VAL A 249 0.37 -22.39 -20.15
CA VAL A 249 -0.49 -22.71 -19.00
C VAL A 249 -1.84 -23.30 -19.44
N THR A 250 -2.44 -22.73 -20.49
CA THR A 250 -3.76 -23.15 -20.97
C THR A 250 -3.73 -24.33 -21.91
N GLY A 251 -2.56 -24.64 -22.49
CA GLY A 251 -2.44 -25.61 -23.59
C GLY A 251 -3.14 -25.14 -24.87
N ASN A 252 -3.43 -23.86 -25.04
CA ASN A 252 -4.19 -23.33 -26.17
C ASN A 252 -3.39 -22.23 -26.89
N GLU A 253 -3.04 -22.51 -28.15
CA GLU A 253 -2.26 -21.59 -28.99
C GLU A 253 -2.94 -20.23 -29.27
N ALA A 254 -4.27 -20.15 -29.09
CA ALA A 254 -5.01 -18.92 -29.29
C ALA A 254 -5.01 -18.00 -28.04
N ALA A 255 -4.42 -18.46 -26.93
CA ALA A 255 -4.34 -17.65 -25.72
C ALA A 255 -3.49 -16.37 -25.94
N THR A 256 -3.92 -15.29 -25.33
CA THR A 256 -3.40 -13.94 -25.52
C THR A 256 -2.74 -13.41 -24.24
N ASP A 257 -2.11 -12.25 -24.32
CA ASP A 257 -1.64 -11.47 -23.19
C ASP A 257 -2.79 -11.03 -22.25
N HIS A 258 -4.00 -10.83 -22.79
CA HIS A 258 -5.20 -10.54 -21.99
C HIS A 258 -5.67 -11.79 -21.20
N ASP A 259 -5.43 -12.99 -21.71
CA ASP A 259 -5.65 -14.21 -20.93
C ASP A 259 -4.58 -14.39 -19.86
N ALA A 260 -3.35 -13.95 -20.13
CA ALA A 260 -2.25 -13.99 -19.15
C ALA A 260 -2.57 -13.16 -17.91
N ILE A 261 -3.06 -11.93 -18.05
CA ILE A 261 -3.37 -11.09 -16.87
C ILE A 261 -4.52 -11.70 -16.06
N LYS A 262 -5.52 -12.31 -16.70
CA LYS A 262 -6.59 -13.02 -16.00
C LYS A 262 -6.08 -14.27 -15.26
N LEU A 263 -5.11 -15.00 -15.82
CA LEU A 263 -4.44 -16.09 -15.10
C LEU A 263 -3.79 -15.58 -13.81
N PHE A 264 -3.08 -14.45 -13.88
CA PHE A 264 -2.45 -13.86 -12.71
C PHE A 264 -3.49 -13.41 -11.67
N PHE A 265 -4.51 -12.67 -12.09
CA PHE A 265 -5.57 -12.22 -11.16
C PHE A 265 -6.29 -13.39 -10.50
N ASN A 266 -6.56 -14.44 -11.26
CA ASN A 266 -7.21 -15.66 -10.74
C ASN A 266 -6.31 -16.38 -9.74
N GLU A 267 -5.00 -16.53 -10.03
CA GLU A 267 -4.03 -17.16 -9.12
C GLU A 267 -3.90 -16.36 -7.81
N ALA A 268 -3.67 -15.05 -7.93
CA ALA A 268 -3.54 -14.16 -6.76
C ALA A 268 -4.85 -14.11 -5.95
N GLY A 269 -5.98 -13.99 -6.65
CA GLY A 269 -7.30 -13.96 -6.03
C GLY A 269 -7.63 -15.23 -5.28
N ASP A 270 -7.37 -16.39 -5.89
CA ASP A 270 -7.64 -17.69 -5.26
C ASP A 270 -6.80 -17.91 -3.99
N GLU A 271 -5.52 -17.49 -4.01
CA GLU A 271 -4.62 -17.57 -2.86
C GLU A 271 -5.07 -16.68 -1.68
N LEU A 272 -5.66 -15.53 -1.96
CA LEU A 272 -6.17 -14.60 -0.95
C LEU A 272 -7.57 -15.02 -0.45
N ILE A 273 -8.44 -15.49 -1.34
CA ILE A 273 -9.78 -16.00 -0.99
C ILE A 273 -9.69 -17.22 -0.09
N LYS A 274 -8.68 -18.09 -0.26
CA LYS A 274 -8.39 -19.22 0.65
C LYS A 274 -8.09 -18.75 2.09
N GLN A 275 -7.66 -17.50 2.28
CA GLN A 275 -7.49 -16.86 3.58
C GLN A 275 -8.75 -16.13 4.07
N ASN A 276 -9.89 -16.35 3.44
CA ASN A 276 -11.18 -15.71 3.71
C ASN A 276 -11.20 -14.20 3.43
N LEU A 277 -10.34 -13.70 2.55
CA LEU A 277 -10.34 -12.31 2.11
C LEU A 277 -11.33 -12.11 0.95
N LYS A 278 -11.97 -10.95 0.91
CA LYS A 278 -12.59 -10.42 -0.31
C LYS A 278 -11.49 -9.75 -1.11
N VAL A 279 -11.51 -9.94 -2.43
CA VAL A 279 -10.42 -9.45 -3.30
C VAL A 279 -11.01 -8.52 -4.35
N LEU A 280 -10.46 -7.31 -4.41
CA LEU A 280 -10.78 -6.30 -5.41
C LEU A 280 -9.65 -6.21 -6.44
N VAL A 281 -10.01 -5.86 -7.67
CA VAL A 281 -9.07 -5.64 -8.78
C VAL A 281 -9.55 -4.50 -9.66
N TRP A 282 -8.64 -3.66 -10.19
CA TRP A 282 -8.97 -2.59 -11.12
C TRP A 282 -9.47 -3.12 -12.46
N ASN A 283 -10.39 -2.38 -13.09
CA ASN A 283 -11.08 -2.80 -14.31
C ASN A 283 -10.29 -2.64 -15.60
N ASP A 284 -9.34 -1.70 -15.68
CA ASP A 284 -8.80 -1.18 -16.95
C ASP A 284 -7.90 -2.14 -17.71
N ASN A 285 -7.38 -3.18 -17.05
CA ASN A 285 -6.68 -4.29 -17.70
C ASN A 285 -7.55 -5.55 -17.92
N ILE A 286 -8.85 -5.44 -17.67
CA ILE A 286 -9.83 -6.49 -17.97
C ILE A 286 -10.56 -6.08 -19.26
N PHE A 287 -10.28 -6.80 -20.37
CA PHE A 287 -10.85 -6.50 -21.69
C PHE A 287 -12.08 -7.35 -22.00
N ASP A 288 -12.16 -8.52 -21.40
CA ASP A 288 -13.29 -9.43 -21.46
C ASP A 288 -13.34 -10.30 -20.19
N LEU A 289 -14.51 -10.84 -19.88
CA LEU A 289 -14.73 -11.73 -18.72
C LEU A 289 -14.61 -13.20 -19.05
N GLY A 290 -14.66 -13.55 -20.32
CA GLY A 290 -14.63 -14.91 -20.84
C GLY A 290 -13.33 -15.21 -21.57
N GLY A 291 -13.45 -15.68 -22.82
CA GLY A 291 -12.31 -16.05 -23.65
C GLY A 291 -11.77 -17.42 -23.30
N ILE A 292 -10.46 -17.60 -23.45
CA ILE A 292 -9.78 -18.86 -23.13
C ILE A 292 -9.63 -19.00 -21.61
N VAL A 293 -9.36 -17.90 -20.94
CA VAL A 293 -9.30 -17.83 -19.48
C VAL A 293 -10.46 -16.95 -18.99
N PRO A 294 -11.49 -17.51 -18.36
CA PRO A 294 -12.50 -16.70 -17.70
C PRO A 294 -11.91 -16.02 -16.46
N LEU A 295 -12.31 -14.78 -16.20
CA LEU A 295 -12.00 -14.12 -14.94
C LEU A 295 -12.75 -14.84 -13.81
N ASP A 296 -12.11 -15.01 -12.66
CA ASP A 296 -12.77 -15.61 -11.49
C ASP A 296 -13.91 -14.71 -11.00
N SER A 297 -15.12 -15.22 -10.99
CA SER A 297 -16.32 -14.47 -10.58
C SER A 297 -16.39 -14.13 -9.09
N ARG A 298 -15.47 -14.64 -8.28
CA ARG A 298 -15.31 -14.28 -6.86
C ARG A 298 -14.59 -12.96 -6.68
N LEU A 299 -13.86 -12.48 -7.71
CA LEU A 299 -13.19 -11.19 -7.70
C LEU A 299 -14.23 -10.06 -7.84
N ILE A 300 -14.03 -9.01 -7.09
CA ILE A 300 -14.81 -7.78 -7.18
C ILE A 300 -14.07 -6.84 -8.12
N VAL A 301 -14.74 -6.40 -9.19
CA VAL A 301 -14.11 -5.49 -10.16
C VAL A 301 -14.39 -4.05 -9.74
N ASP A 302 -13.34 -3.30 -9.44
CA ASP A 302 -13.43 -1.88 -9.12
C ASP A 302 -13.20 -1.02 -10.37
N PHE A 303 -14.11 -0.09 -10.61
CA PHE A 303 -14.13 0.74 -11.82
C PHE A 303 -13.68 2.15 -11.51
N TRP A 304 -12.47 2.52 -11.97
CA TRP A 304 -12.04 3.91 -12.00
C TRP A 304 -12.31 4.55 -13.36
N ALA A 305 -12.23 3.79 -14.45
CA ALA A 305 -12.44 4.27 -15.83
C ALA A 305 -13.02 3.18 -16.73
N GLY A 306 -14.32 3.00 -16.74
CA GLY A 306 -15.02 1.96 -17.52
C GLY A 306 -14.94 2.20 -19.03
N GLY A 307 -14.42 1.22 -19.79
CA GLY A 307 -14.27 1.29 -21.24
C GLY A 307 -13.11 2.17 -21.72
N MET A 308 -12.32 2.74 -20.83
CA MET A 308 -11.07 3.39 -21.16
C MET A 308 -10.06 2.37 -21.66
N TYR A 309 -9.21 2.75 -22.62
CA TYR A 309 -8.22 1.85 -23.22
C TYR A 309 -8.79 0.56 -23.85
N GLY A 310 -10.10 0.50 -24.08
CA GLY A 310 -10.77 -0.71 -24.58
C GLY A 310 -11.17 -1.70 -23.49
N SER A 311 -11.00 -1.36 -22.23
CA SER A 311 -11.41 -2.19 -21.09
C SER A 311 -12.92 -2.40 -21.03
N ILE A 312 -13.32 -3.37 -20.18
CA ILE A 312 -14.73 -3.76 -20.02
C ILE A 312 -15.56 -2.64 -19.41
N LYS A 313 -16.86 -2.62 -19.73
CA LYS A 313 -17.83 -1.69 -19.14
C LYS A 313 -18.48 -2.27 -17.88
N ALA A 314 -18.89 -1.37 -16.97
CA ALA A 314 -19.55 -1.77 -15.74
C ALA A 314 -20.86 -2.54 -15.97
N SER A 315 -21.71 -2.09 -16.91
CA SER A 315 -22.96 -2.80 -17.26
C SER A 315 -22.67 -4.21 -17.81
N THR A 316 -21.66 -4.36 -18.65
CA THR A 316 -21.26 -5.69 -19.18
C THR A 316 -20.84 -6.61 -18.05
N THR A 317 -20.07 -6.11 -17.09
CA THR A 317 -19.56 -6.87 -15.95
C THR A 317 -20.70 -7.27 -15.00
N ALA A 318 -21.57 -6.33 -14.65
CA ALA A 318 -22.74 -6.58 -13.81
C ALA A 318 -23.73 -7.57 -14.48
N ASN A 319 -23.99 -7.43 -15.80
CA ASN A 319 -24.85 -8.32 -16.55
C ASN A 319 -24.31 -9.76 -16.65
N ALA A 320 -23.00 -9.93 -16.59
CA ALA A 320 -22.35 -11.24 -16.49
C ALA A 320 -22.39 -11.82 -15.06
N GLY A 321 -22.96 -11.13 -14.09
CA GLY A 321 -23.16 -11.61 -12.73
C GLY A 321 -22.01 -11.30 -11.75
N TYR A 322 -20.98 -10.56 -12.18
CA TYR A 322 -19.90 -10.15 -11.30
C TYR A 322 -20.33 -9.06 -10.33
N THR A 323 -19.76 -9.08 -9.15
CA THR A 323 -19.85 -7.97 -8.19
C THR A 323 -18.88 -6.87 -8.61
N ILE A 324 -19.37 -5.63 -8.59
CA ILE A 324 -18.62 -4.46 -9.01
C ILE A 324 -18.65 -3.36 -7.95
N MET A 325 -17.65 -2.49 -8.00
CA MET A 325 -17.54 -1.28 -7.19
C MET A 325 -17.10 -0.12 -8.09
N SER A 326 -17.24 1.11 -7.64
CA SER A 326 -16.80 2.28 -8.38
C SER A 326 -15.92 3.20 -7.55
N SER A 327 -14.71 3.44 -8.06
CA SER A 327 -13.78 4.49 -7.62
C SER A 327 -13.64 5.51 -8.76
N SER A 328 -14.78 6.06 -9.19
CA SER A 328 -14.95 6.79 -10.44
C SER A 328 -13.99 7.97 -10.59
N SER A 329 -13.33 8.06 -11.74
CA SER A 329 -12.48 9.19 -12.11
C SER A 329 -13.25 10.52 -12.17
N SER A 330 -14.56 10.49 -12.34
CA SER A 330 -15.44 11.67 -12.28
C SER A 330 -15.49 12.29 -10.87
N ASN A 331 -15.13 11.55 -9.84
CA ASN A 331 -15.05 12.01 -8.45
C ASN A 331 -13.61 12.23 -7.97
N TYR A 332 -12.62 12.21 -8.84
CA TYR A 332 -11.24 12.42 -8.43
C TYR A 332 -11.04 13.74 -7.69
N HIS A 333 -10.37 13.65 -6.58
CA HIS A 333 -9.72 14.79 -5.96
C HIS A 333 -8.22 14.69 -6.25
N ASP A 334 -7.81 15.27 -7.36
CA ASP A 334 -6.41 15.40 -7.70
C ASP A 334 -5.81 16.56 -6.92
N LEU A 335 -4.72 16.30 -6.19
CA LEU A 335 -4.10 17.26 -5.30
C LEU A 335 -3.35 18.36 -6.04
N TRP A 336 -2.97 18.11 -7.28
CA TRP A 336 -2.23 19.08 -8.08
C TRP A 336 -2.58 18.98 -9.55
N PRO A 337 -2.74 20.09 -10.28
CA PRO A 337 -2.83 20.04 -11.72
C PRO A 337 -1.46 19.61 -12.26
N GLN A 338 -1.42 18.55 -13.03
CA GLN A 338 -0.26 18.21 -13.84
C GLN A 338 0.10 19.45 -14.69
N GLN A 339 1.39 19.71 -14.87
CA GLN A 339 1.83 20.81 -15.73
C GLN A 339 1.09 20.76 -17.07
N GLY A 340 0.30 21.81 -17.37
CA GLY A 340 -0.47 21.93 -18.60
C GLY A 340 -1.91 21.42 -18.55
N GLN A 341 -2.38 20.85 -17.44
CA GLN A 341 -3.81 20.55 -17.26
C GLN A 341 -4.51 21.73 -16.57
N SER A 342 -5.64 22.14 -17.14
CA SER A 342 -6.49 23.16 -16.54
C SER A 342 -7.10 22.62 -15.24
N LYS A 343 -7.04 23.39 -14.15
CA LYS A 343 -7.79 23.10 -12.91
C LYS A 343 -9.31 23.03 -13.14
N LEU A 344 -9.78 23.49 -14.30
CA LEU A 344 -11.18 23.48 -14.72
C LEU A 344 -11.71 22.08 -15.08
N ASP A 345 -10.84 21.11 -15.30
CA ASP A 345 -11.23 19.74 -15.62
C ASP A 345 -11.62 18.94 -14.37
N ARG A 346 -11.48 19.50 -13.16
CA ARG A 346 -11.91 18.87 -11.92
C ARG A 346 -13.43 18.92 -11.77
N PRO A 347 -14.06 17.85 -11.30
CA PRO A 347 -15.45 17.91 -10.89
C PRO A 347 -15.59 18.92 -9.75
N LEU A 348 -16.39 19.95 -9.98
CA LEU A 348 -16.70 20.93 -8.95
C LEU A 348 -17.71 20.36 -7.95
N PRO A 349 -17.74 20.82 -6.69
CA PRO A 349 -18.71 20.35 -5.68
C PRO A 349 -20.15 20.38 -6.15
N LYS A 350 -20.53 21.41 -6.90
CA LYS A 350 -21.86 21.55 -7.51
C LYS A 350 -22.15 20.42 -8.48
N ARG A 351 -21.21 20.06 -9.35
CA ARG A 351 -21.38 18.96 -10.30
C ARG A 351 -21.49 17.62 -9.59
N THR A 352 -20.67 17.37 -8.56
CA THR A 352 -20.84 16.18 -7.72
C THR A 352 -22.24 16.13 -7.11
N TYR A 353 -22.75 17.26 -6.64
CA TYR A 353 -24.09 17.34 -6.09
C TYR A 353 -25.20 17.15 -7.13
N GLU A 354 -25.12 17.78 -8.29
CA GLU A 354 -26.20 17.80 -9.30
C GLU A 354 -26.17 16.62 -10.26
N GLU A 355 -24.96 16.17 -10.67
CA GLU A 355 -24.80 15.21 -11.78
C GLU A 355 -24.42 13.81 -11.30
N PHE A 356 -23.68 13.65 -10.19
CA PHE A 356 -23.27 12.35 -9.68
C PHE A 356 -24.46 11.56 -9.12
N THR A 357 -24.44 10.26 -9.36
CA THR A 357 -25.41 9.30 -8.81
C THR A 357 -24.73 8.09 -8.22
N ARG A 358 -25.46 7.36 -7.36
CA ARG A 358 -24.97 6.14 -6.68
C ARG A 358 -24.61 4.96 -7.60
N TYR A 359 -24.96 5.01 -8.86
CA TYR A 359 -24.68 3.96 -9.85
C TYR A 359 -23.83 4.46 -11.00
N HIS A 360 -23.04 5.49 -10.74
CA HIS A 360 -22.22 6.17 -11.70
C HIS A 360 -20.87 5.46 -11.88
N TYR A 361 -20.52 5.18 -13.13
CA TYR A 361 -19.27 4.56 -13.51
C TYR A 361 -18.61 5.41 -14.59
N SER A 362 -17.44 5.95 -14.29
CA SER A 362 -16.72 6.82 -15.20
C SER A 362 -16.33 6.09 -16.47
N LYS A 363 -16.52 6.73 -17.62
CA LYS A 363 -16.09 6.19 -18.92
C LYS A 363 -14.68 6.65 -19.28
N SER A 364 -14.38 7.89 -19.03
CA SER A 364 -13.05 8.50 -19.21
C SER A 364 -13.02 9.87 -18.59
N SER A 365 -11.97 10.18 -17.83
CA SER A 365 -11.57 11.49 -17.32
C SER A 365 -12.66 12.51 -16.93
N TYR A 366 -12.72 12.87 -15.69
CA TYR A 366 -13.13 14.14 -15.06
C TYR A 366 -14.49 14.76 -15.42
N HIS A 367 -15.31 14.16 -16.29
CA HIS A 367 -16.59 14.72 -16.71
C HIS A 367 -17.74 13.72 -16.60
N TYR A 368 -18.80 14.07 -15.88
CA TYR A 368 -19.99 13.25 -15.75
C TYR A 368 -20.77 13.00 -17.06
N GLY A 369 -20.59 13.84 -18.07
CA GLY A 369 -21.44 13.88 -19.27
C GLY A 369 -21.37 12.68 -20.21
N ASN A 370 -20.37 11.82 -20.09
CA ASN A 370 -20.16 10.62 -20.92
C ASN A 370 -20.08 9.33 -20.12
N ASP A 371 -20.40 9.39 -18.85
CA ASP A 371 -20.28 8.27 -17.94
C ASP A 371 -21.43 7.28 -18.11
N GLU A 372 -21.18 6.05 -17.68
CA GLU A 372 -22.16 5.01 -17.62
C GLU A 372 -22.90 5.07 -16.28
N VAL A 373 -24.22 5.05 -16.32
CA VAL A 373 -25.08 4.89 -15.14
C VAL A 373 -25.79 3.55 -15.25
N LEU A 374 -25.57 2.66 -14.28
CA LEU A 374 -26.28 1.39 -14.24
C LEU A 374 -27.78 1.62 -14.02
N THR A 375 -28.59 0.93 -14.83
CA THR A 375 -30.05 0.91 -14.73
C THR A 375 -30.60 -0.48 -14.43
N GLU A 376 -29.75 -1.51 -14.55
CA GLU A 376 -30.11 -2.92 -14.34
C GLU A 376 -29.02 -3.61 -13.50
N ASN A 377 -29.36 -4.74 -12.88
CA ASN A 377 -28.46 -5.50 -12.00
C ASN A 377 -27.79 -4.64 -10.90
N LEU A 378 -28.58 -3.72 -10.33
CA LEU A 378 -28.12 -2.78 -9.32
C LEU A 378 -27.60 -3.49 -8.04
N ASP A 379 -28.10 -4.71 -7.79
CA ASP A 379 -27.65 -5.58 -6.71
C ASP A 379 -26.19 -6.06 -6.86
N LYS A 380 -25.61 -5.92 -8.06
CA LYS A 380 -24.21 -6.22 -8.32
C LYS A 380 -23.26 -5.08 -7.94
N SER A 381 -23.78 -3.86 -7.84
CA SER A 381 -23.00 -2.70 -7.41
C SER A 381 -22.94 -2.61 -5.89
N LEU A 382 -21.76 -2.82 -5.31
CA LEU A 382 -21.56 -2.66 -3.86
C LEU A 382 -21.66 -1.21 -3.43
N GLY A 383 -21.24 -0.29 -4.26
CA GLY A 383 -21.22 1.12 -3.95
C GLY A 383 -20.04 1.86 -4.53
N GLN A 384 -19.65 2.93 -3.84
CA GLN A 384 -18.74 3.93 -4.37
C GLN A 384 -17.67 4.31 -3.35
N VAL A 385 -16.47 4.56 -3.87
CA VAL A 385 -15.36 5.14 -3.11
C VAL A 385 -14.95 6.46 -3.77
N PHE A 386 -14.66 7.47 -2.99
CA PHE A 386 -14.18 8.77 -3.44
C PHE A 386 -12.64 8.76 -3.46
N PRO A 387 -11.98 8.79 -4.61
CA PRO A 387 -10.54 8.68 -4.69
C PRO A 387 -9.84 10.04 -4.53
N ILE A 388 -8.75 10.03 -3.75
CA ILE A 388 -7.76 11.10 -3.69
C ILE A 388 -6.49 10.57 -4.34
N TRP A 389 -6.03 11.23 -5.42
CA TRP A 389 -4.82 10.89 -6.14
C TRP A 389 -3.75 11.98 -6.02
N ASP A 390 -2.49 11.60 -5.92
CA ASP A 390 -1.34 12.52 -5.91
C ASP A 390 -0.40 12.26 -7.11
N ASP A 391 -0.98 12.24 -8.31
CA ASP A 391 -0.26 11.96 -9.56
C ASP A 391 0.84 12.98 -9.86
N ALA A 392 0.75 14.17 -9.35
CA ALA A 392 1.66 15.26 -9.65
C ALA A 392 2.75 15.48 -8.58
N HIS A 393 2.80 14.62 -7.56
CA HIS A 393 3.76 14.71 -6.46
C HIS A 393 3.82 16.10 -5.78
N GLY A 394 2.73 16.85 -5.85
CA GLY A 394 2.63 18.18 -5.25
C GLY A 394 2.49 18.09 -3.73
N TYR A 395 3.32 18.83 -2.99
CA TYR A 395 3.14 18.92 -1.55
C TYR A 395 1.99 19.86 -1.21
N VAL A 396 0.81 19.30 -0.94
CA VAL A 396 -0.32 20.03 -0.35
C VAL A 396 -0.38 19.67 1.14
N PRO A 397 -0.26 20.62 2.07
CA PRO A 397 -0.39 20.34 3.50
C PRO A 397 -1.71 19.62 3.81
N GLU A 398 -1.69 18.68 4.75
CA GLU A 398 -2.85 17.85 5.11
C GLU A 398 -4.08 18.69 5.50
N TYR A 399 -3.89 19.80 6.20
CA TYR A 399 -4.98 20.71 6.59
C TYR A 399 -5.63 21.42 5.39
N ILE A 400 -4.84 21.72 4.34
CA ILE A 400 -5.38 22.28 3.08
C ILE A 400 -6.14 21.22 2.33
N LEU A 401 -5.61 19.99 2.24
CA LEU A 401 -6.28 18.87 1.62
C LEU A 401 -7.65 18.64 2.27
N THR A 402 -7.71 18.60 3.60
CA THR A 402 -8.98 18.47 4.32
C THR A 402 -10.00 19.54 3.92
N ARG A 403 -9.57 20.79 3.80
CA ARG A 403 -10.44 21.91 3.42
C ARG A 403 -10.93 21.82 1.97
N THR A 404 -10.06 21.44 1.04
CA THR A 404 -10.41 21.34 -0.38
C THR A 404 -11.24 20.11 -0.70
N LEU A 405 -11.01 19.03 0.04
CA LEU A 405 -11.76 17.78 -0.09
C LEU A 405 -13.21 17.93 0.38
N PHE A 406 -13.44 18.65 1.47
CA PHE A 406 -14.68 18.72 2.20
C PHE A 406 -15.92 18.98 1.34
N PRO A 407 -15.98 20.00 0.47
CA PRO A 407 -17.19 20.32 -0.27
C PRO A 407 -17.61 19.21 -1.25
N ARG A 408 -16.64 18.58 -1.91
CA ARG A 408 -16.90 17.49 -2.85
C ARG A 408 -17.32 16.23 -2.13
N TYR A 409 -16.59 15.91 -1.07
CA TYR A 409 -16.84 14.70 -0.28
C TYR A 409 -18.19 14.74 0.43
N ALA A 410 -18.64 15.90 0.89
CA ALA A 410 -19.97 16.07 1.46
C ALA A 410 -21.07 15.78 0.43
N GLY A 411 -20.93 16.29 -0.79
CA GLY A 411 -21.85 16.00 -1.91
C GLY A 411 -21.86 14.53 -2.28
N PHE A 412 -20.69 13.92 -2.38
CA PHE A 412 -20.53 12.48 -2.62
C PHE A 412 -21.17 11.64 -1.51
N ALA A 413 -20.92 11.99 -0.24
CA ALA A 413 -21.47 11.28 0.89
C ALA A 413 -23.01 11.30 0.92
N LEU A 414 -23.63 12.45 0.61
CA LEU A 414 -25.08 12.56 0.46
C LEU A 414 -25.60 11.60 -0.61
N LYS A 415 -24.98 11.61 -1.80
CA LYS A 415 -25.40 10.80 -2.94
C LYS A 415 -25.28 9.30 -2.73
N THR A 416 -24.24 8.88 -2.02
CA THR A 416 -24.01 7.47 -1.71
C THR A 416 -24.84 6.96 -0.54
N TRP A 417 -25.36 7.87 0.30
CA TRP A 417 -26.32 7.51 1.33
C TRP A 417 -27.71 7.26 0.76
N GLY A 418 -28.30 8.25 0.08
CA GLY A 418 -29.62 8.10 -0.51
C GLY A 418 -29.97 9.24 -1.48
N ALA A 419 -30.16 8.89 -2.74
CA ALA A 419 -30.36 9.88 -3.81
C ALA A 419 -31.75 10.56 -3.80
N GLU A 420 -32.74 10.00 -3.11
CA GLU A 420 -34.11 10.51 -3.17
C GLU A 420 -34.32 11.83 -2.42
N TYR A 421 -33.54 12.06 -1.37
CA TYR A 421 -33.61 13.29 -0.56
C TYR A 421 -33.19 14.55 -1.30
N GLN A 422 -32.60 14.41 -2.47
CA GLN A 422 -32.00 15.49 -3.25
C GLN A 422 -32.99 16.31 -4.07
N LYS A 423 -34.18 15.77 -4.33
CA LYS A 423 -35.15 16.40 -5.24
C LYS A 423 -35.70 17.72 -4.75
N GLU A 424 -35.54 18.03 -3.46
CA GLU A 424 -36.19 19.18 -2.82
C GLU A 424 -35.20 20.30 -2.43
N MET A 425 -33.90 20.11 -2.65
CA MET A 425 -32.88 21.08 -2.25
C MET A 425 -31.99 21.47 -3.45
N ASP A 426 -31.91 22.75 -3.74
CA ASP A 426 -30.96 23.28 -4.69
C ASP A 426 -29.52 23.23 -4.09
N TYR A 427 -28.53 23.36 -4.97
CA TYR A 427 -27.14 23.27 -4.50
C TYR A 427 -26.77 24.36 -3.50
N GLU A 428 -27.25 25.59 -3.68
CA GLU A 428 -26.95 26.69 -2.76
C GLU A 428 -27.49 26.43 -1.35
N SER A 429 -28.69 25.80 -1.27
CA SER A 429 -29.24 25.37 0.01
C SER A 429 -28.49 24.21 0.62
N PHE A 430 -28.03 23.25 -0.20
CA PHE A 430 -27.16 22.16 0.23
C PHE A 430 -25.84 22.70 0.74
N GLU A 431 -25.21 23.63 0.04
CA GLU A 431 -23.94 24.22 0.46
C GLU A 431 -24.06 24.93 1.82
N ARG A 432 -25.11 25.73 2.00
CA ARG A 432 -25.40 26.35 3.32
C ARG A 432 -25.58 25.30 4.41
N LEU A 433 -26.29 24.23 4.10
CA LEU A 433 -26.49 23.11 5.04
C LEU A 433 -25.15 22.45 5.38
N MET A 434 -24.35 22.13 4.38
CA MET A 434 -23.04 21.49 4.53
C MET A 434 -22.11 22.31 5.45
N TYR A 435 -22.01 23.61 5.24
CA TYR A 435 -21.21 24.48 6.10
C TYR A 435 -21.82 24.68 7.50
N THR A 436 -23.14 24.58 7.63
CA THR A 436 -23.82 24.60 8.92
C THR A 436 -23.55 23.33 9.73
N LEU A 437 -23.56 22.18 9.06
CA LEU A 437 -23.24 20.90 9.68
C LEU A 437 -21.76 20.82 10.06
N GLY A 438 -20.89 21.37 9.21
CA GLY A 438 -19.45 21.44 9.45
C GLY A 438 -18.82 20.06 9.57
N SER A 439 -17.88 19.95 10.47
CA SER A 439 -17.13 18.73 10.81
C SER A 439 -17.44 18.31 12.25
N PRO A 440 -17.23 17.05 12.62
CA PRO A 440 -17.28 16.59 14.00
C PRO A 440 -16.29 17.35 14.92
N ARG A 441 -15.29 17.99 14.34
CA ARG A 441 -14.30 18.82 15.02
C ARG A 441 -14.31 20.25 14.47
N ASP A 442 -14.54 21.22 15.35
CA ASP A 442 -14.62 22.65 14.97
C ASP A 442 -13.29 23.20 14.38
N ASP A 443 -12.16 22.57 14.67
CA ASP A 443 -10.83 22.97 14.22
C ASP A 443 -10.50 22.58 12.78
N LEU A 444 -11.21 21.58 12.20
CA LEU A 444 -10.95 21.16 10.82
C LEU A 444 -11.43 22.18 9.77
N PHE A 445 -12.40 23.06 10.10
CA PHE A 445 -13.04 23.96 9.15
C PHE A 445 -13.25 25.41 9.66
N THR A 446 -12.46 25.87 10.59
CA THR A 446 -12.67 27.17 11.27
C THR A 446 -12.65 28.41 10.36
N GLN A 447 -12.35 28.27 9.08
CA GLN A 447 -12.31 29.41 8.15
C GLN A 447 -13.31 29.33 6.98
N SER A 448 -14.14 28.29 6.86
CA SER A 448 -14.90 28.03 5.64
C SER A 448 -16.41 28.35 5.72
N LYS A 449 -16.83 29.20 6.64
CA LYS A 449 -18.25 29.60 6.75
C LYS A 449 -18.66 30.78 5.82
N ILE A 450 -17.87 31.09 4.81
CA ILE A 450 -18.11 32.22 3.94
C ILE A 450 -18.52 31.70 2.56
N ASN A 451 -19.78 31.94 2.18
CA ASN A 451 -20.22 31.80 0.79
C ASN A 451 -19.71 33.01 0.00
N TYR A 452 -18.70 32.80 -0.81
CA TYR A 452 -18.21 33.82 -1.71
C TYR A 452 -19.11 33.98 -2.93
N ASN A 453 -19.23 35.20 -3.41
CA ASN A 453 -19.94 35.57 -4.61
C ASN A 453 -18.96 36.17 -5.66
N LYS A 454 -19.48 36.53 -6.84
CA LYS A 454 -18.62 37.13 -7.88
C LYS A 454 -17.91 38.40 -7.43
N THR A 455 -18.53 39.21 -6.59
CA THR A 455 -17.91 40.44 -6.08
C THR A 455 -16.71 40.11 -5.18
N ASP A 456 -16.82 39.05 -4.37
CA ASP A 456 -15.73 38.56 -3.55
C ASP A 456 -14.57 38.04 -4.39
N LEU A 457 -14.88 37.30 -5.49
CA LEU A 457 -13.87 36.84 -6.44
C LEU A 457 -13.13 38.01 -7.07
N ASP A 458 -13.87 39.00 -7.58
CA ASP A 458 -13.28 40.21 -8.19
C ASP A 458 -12.40 40.96 -7.17
N LEU A 459 -12.83 41.03 -5.91
CA LEU A 459 -12.06 41.65 -4.82
C LEU A 459 -10.77 40.90 -4.52
N VAL A 460 -10.82 39.55 -4.45
CA VAL A 460 -9.65 38.71 -4.19
C VAL A 460 -8.65 38.81 -5.33
N ILE A 461 -9.10 38.71 -6.57
CA ILE A 461 -8.27 38.89 -7.75
C ILE A 461 -7.55 40.24 -7.70
N ASN A 462 -8.28 41.34 -7.45
CA ASN A 462 -7.70 42.67 -7.40
C ASN A 462 -6.65 42.80 -6.27
N LYS A 463 -6.93 42.25 -5.09
CA LYS A 463 -5.96 42.24 -3.97
C LYS A 463 -4.69 41.46 -4.33
N ILE A 464 -4.82 40.30 -4.95
CA ILE A 464 -3.68 39.48 -5.37
C ILE A 464 -2.87 40.20 -6.44
N GLU A 465 -3.51 40.73 -7.48
CA GLU A 465 -2.81 41.48 -8.54
C GLU A 465 -2.08 42.70 -8.00
N THR A 466 -2.72 43.44 -7.08
CA THR A 466 -2.08 44.58 -6.43
C THR A 466 -0.86 44.16 -5.62
N ALA A 467 -0.97 43.06 -4.88
CA ALA A 467 0.13 42.56 -4.06
C ALA A 467 1.28 41.96 -4.89
N LEU A 468 1.01 41.49 -6.10
CA LEU A 468 2.02 40.95 -7.01
C LEU A 468 2.67 42.00 -7.89
N ALA A 469 2.01 43.15 -8.12
CA ALA A 469 2.46 44.18 -9.07
C ALA A 469 3.87 44.73 -8.80
N ASP A 470 4.25 44.86 -7.55
CA ASP A 470 5.55 45.38 -7.10
C ASP A 470 6.48 44.26 -6.59
N LYS A 471 6.07 42.99 -6.73
CA LYS A 471 6.83 41.86 -6.21
C LYS A 471 7.89 41.44 -7.19
N THR A 472 9.14 41.74 -6.90
CA THR A 472 10.30 41.28 -7.65
C THR A 472 11.04 40.21 -6.85
N THR A 473 11.42 39.12 -7.49
CA THR A 473 12.19 38.05 -6.86
C THR A 473 13.31 37.58 -7.79
N THR A 474 14.43 37.20 -7.20
CA THR A 474 15.53 36.54 -7.90
C THR A 474 15.42 35.01 -7.79
N ASN A 475 14.50 34.51 -6.98
CA ASN A 475 14.24 33.08 -6.83
C ASN A 475 13.36 32.62 -7.99
N THR A 476 13.91 31.77 -8.87
CA THR A 476 13.23 31.28 -10.07
C THR A 476 11.96 30.51 -9.77
N ALA A 477 11.93 29.75 -8.68
CA ALA A 477 10.75 28.97 -8.27
C ALA A 477 9.63 29.88 -7.73
N VAL A 478 9.98 30.95 -7.01
CA VAL A 478 9.00 31.99 -6.60
C VAL A 478 8.45 32.71 -7.82
N GLN A 479 9.30 33.03 -8.79
CA GLN A 479 8.87 33.66 -10.05
C GLN A 479 7.92 32.74 -10.83
N GLU A 480 8.22 31.44 -10.90
CA GLU A 480 7.35 30.47 -11.54
C GLU A 480 5.98 30.38 -10.84
N ASN A 481 5.95 30.41 -9.52
CA ASN A 481 4.69 30.48 -8.76
C ASN A 481 3.89 31.74 -9.06
N ILE A 482 4.57 32.90 -9.16
CA ILE A 482 3.93 34.17 -9.53
C ILE A 482 3.34 34.06 -10.95
N ASP A 483 4.10 33.52 -11.90
CA ASP A 483 3.68 33.39 -13.29
C ASP A 483 2.49 32.43 -13.40
N ASN A 484 2.49 31.31 -12.69
CA ASN A 484 1.39 30.36 -12.63
C ASN A 484 0.12 30.99 -12.02
N LEU A 485 0.25 31.76 -10.94
CA LEU A 485 -0.88 32.48 -10.34
C LEU A 485 -1.44 33.56 -11.26
N ASN A 486 -0.59 34.30 -11.95
CA ASN A 486 -1.00 35.30 -12.95
C ASN A 486 -1.72 34.63 -14.15
N ALA A 487 -1.22 33.48 -14.60
CA ALA A 487 -1.88 32.70 -15.65
C ALA A 487 -3.28 32.23 -15.18
N MET A 488 -3.40 31.76 -13.97
CA MET A 488 -4.66 31.35 -13.37
C MET A 488 -5.65 32.52 -13.28
N ILE A 489 -5.22 33.69 -12.80
CA ILE A 489 -6.03 34.90 -12.76
C ILE A 489 -6.47 35.33 -14.17
N SER A 490 -5.56 35.26 -15.14
CA SER A 490 -5.83 35.60 -16.55
C SER A 490 -6.90 34.67 -17.14
N ASP A 491 -6.82 33.38 -16.85
CA ASP A 491 -7.82 32.42 -17.32
C ASP A 491 -9.19 32.67 -16.70
N VAL A 492 -9.28 32.91 -15.38
CA VAL A 492 -10.52 33.29 -14.69
C VAL A 492 -11.16 34.55 -15.33
N LYS A 493 -10.35 35.53 -15.68
CA LYS A 493 -10.84 36.77 -16.33
C LYS A 493 -11.26 36.57 -17.77
N ALA A 494 -10.53 35.73 -18.53
CA ALA A 494 -10.81 35.48 -19.95
C ALA A 494 -12.04 34.59 -20.16
N ASN A 495 -12.30 33.67 -19.24
CA ASN A 495 -13.33 32.64 -19.37
C ASN A 495 -14.34 32.67 -18.22
N PRO A 496 -14.96 33.84 -17.89
CA PRO A 496 -15.83 33.96 -16.72
C PRO A 496 -17.06 33.02 -16.80
N ALA A 497 -17.49 32.64 -18.01
CA ALA A 497 -18.61 31.71 -18.21
C ALA A 497 -18.31 30.28 -17.72
N ASN A 498 -17.05 29.85 -17.77
CA ASN A 498 -16.64 28.55 -17.26
C ASN A 498 -16.77 28.46 -15.72
N TYR A 499 -16.56 29.58 -15.06
CA TYR A 499 -16.64 29.71 -13.61
C TYR A 499 -18.06 30.03 -13.13
N GLN A 500 -18.92 30.58 -14.00
CA GLN A 500 -20.32 30.89 -13.67
C GLN A 500 -21.26 29.69 -13.76
N LYS A 501 -20.97 28.70 -14.61
CA LYS A 501 -21.85 27.55 -14.83
C LYS A 501 -21.83 26.54 -13.70
N ASP A 502 -20.72 26.41 -13.04
CA ASP A 502 -20.46 25.46 -11.97
C ASP A 502 -20.22 26.18 -10.64
N SER A 503 -20.68 27.39 -10.53
CA SER A 503 -20.19 28.46 -9.69
C SER A 503 -20.24 28.17 -8.19
N PHE A 504 -19.11 27.68 -7.72
CA PHE A 504 -18.70 28.12 -6.39
C PHE A 504 -17.49 28.97 -6.55
N TYR A 505 -17.69 30.27 -6.53
CA TYR A 505 -16.66 31.27 -6.34
C TYR A 505 -15.79 30.91 -5.13
N THR A 506 -16.32 30.18 -4.16
CA THR A 506 -15.60 29.69 -2.99
C THR A 506 -14.41 28.84 -3.34
N ASP A 507 -14.52 27.87 -4.23
CA ASP A 507 -13.40 27.02 -4.62
C ASP A 507 -12.33 27.83 -5.34
N ILE A 508 -12.71 28.66 -6.29
CA ILE A 508 -11.78 29.49 -7.07
C ILE A 508 -11.10 30.50 -6.16
N ILE A 509 -11.81 31.13 -5.25
CA ILE A 509 -11.28 32.07 -4.27
C ILE A 509 -10.30 31.38 -3.33
N ASN A 510 -10.66 30.21 -2.83
CA ASN A 510 -9.75 29.42 -1.99
C ASN A 510 -8.51 28.99 -2.76
N ASP A 511 -8.63 28.58 -4.02
CA ASP A 511 -7.52 28.24 -4.89
C ASP A 511 -6.60 29.45 -5.16
N LEU A 512 -7.18 30.62 -5.42
CA LEU A 512 -6.42 31.85 -5.64
C LEU A 512 -5.70 32.31 -4.36
N ILE A 513 -6.39 32.30 -3.23
CA ILE A 513 -5.79 32.64 -1.91
C ILE A 513 -4.68 31.65 -1.59
N TYR A 514 -4.93 30.37 -1.75
CA TYR A 514 -3.93 29.34 -1.52
C TYR A 514 -2.67 29.55 -2.35
N ASN A 515 -2.82 29.70 -3.69
CA ASN A 515 -1.66 29.92 -4.55
C ASN A 515 -0.95 31.24 -4.23
N TYR A 516 -1.69 32.29 -3.80
CA TYR A 516 -1.09 33.55 -3.38
C TYR A 516 -0.32 33.40 -2.06
N GLU A 517 -0.90 32.76 -1.06
CA GLU A 517 -0.22 32.52 0.23
C GLU A 517 1.01 31.63 0.05
N ASN A 518 1.00 30.78 -0.95
CA ASN A 518 2.12 29.90 -1.28
C ASN A 518 3.08 30.46 -2.36
N VAL A 519 2.84 31.64 -2.89
CA VAL A 519 3.78 32.29 -3.84
C VAL A 519 5.19 32.39 -3.26
N GLU A 520 5.31 32.75 -2.00
CA GLU A 520 6.59 32.79 -1.27
C GLU A 520 6.96 31.46 -0.59
N TYR A 521 6.08 30.49 -0.64
CA TYR A 521 6.28 29.16 0.01
C TYR A 521 7.20 28.22 -0.76
N VAL A 522 8.05 28.78 -1.58
CA VAL A 522 9.39 28.25 -1.83
C VAL A 522 10.31 28.79 -0.73
N VAL A 523 9.86 28.88 0.49
CA VAL A 523 10.73 28.93 1.66
C VAL A 523 11.27 27.52 1.79
N VAL A 524 12.38 27.34 1.15
CA VAL A 524 13.27 26.21 1.30
C VAL A 524 13.45 25.99 2.80
N LYS A 525 12.74 25.01 3.35
CA LYS A 525 12.82 24.64 4.76
C LYS A 525 14.16 23.93 4.95
N LYS A 526 15.17 24.68 5.39
CA LYS A 526 16.54 24.19 5.61
C LYS A 526 16.76 23.62 7.02
N ASN A 527 15.74 23.61 7.86
CA ASN A 527 15.88 23.21 9.28
C ASN A 527 16.47 21.81 9.43
N LEU A 528 15.97 20.83 8.66
CA LEU A 528 16.48 19.47 8.70
C LEU A 528 17.90 19.37 8.17
N LEU A 529 18.22 20.09 7.09
CA LEU A 529 19.55 20.15 6.54
C LEU A 529 20.54 20.80 7.53
N ASN A 530 20.12 21.87 8.24
CA ASN A 530 20.91 22.49 9.29
C ASN A 530 21.25 21.51 10.40
N ILE A 531 20.25 20.78 10.91
CA ILE A 531 20.45 19.77 11.96
C ILE A 531 21.42 18.68 11.47
N ALA A 532 21.22 18.18 10.24
CA ALA A 532 22.11 17.17 9.67
C ALA A 532 23.56 17.67 9.55
N ILE A 533 23.76 18.91 9.13
CA ILE A 533 25.09 19.54 9.07
C ILE A 533 25.70 19.65 10.48
N GLU A 534 24.92 20.13 11.46
CA GLU A 534 25.39 20.26 12.85
C GLU A 534 25.81 18.90 13.44
N GLU A 535 25.03 17.85 13.18
CA GLU A 535 25.36 16.49 13.62
C GLU A 535 26.59 15.93 12.86
N ALA A 536 26.68 16.18 11.56
CA ALA A 536 27.82 15.77 10.75
C ALA A 536 29.12 16.43 11.20
N LEU A 537 29.07 17.70 11.61
CA LEU A 537 30.24 18.45 12.12
C LEU A 537 30.77 17.94 13.46
N LYS A 538 29.99 17.15 14.20
CA LYS A 538 30.44 16.49 15.44
C LYS A 538 31.35 15.30 15.20
N VAL A 539 31.33 14.75 13.98
CA VAL A 539 32.15 13.58 13.62
C VAL A 539 33.60 13.97 13.53
N THR A 540 34.42 13.37 14.37
CA THR A 540 35.83 13.69 14.48
C THR A 540 36.70 12.97 13.42
N GLU A 541 37.85 13.55 13.06
CA GLU A 541 38.81 12.89 12.18
C GLU A 541 39.32 11.55 12.76
N ALA A 542 39.35 11.42 14.10
CA ALA A 542 39.75 10.15 14.74
C ALA A 542 38.69 9.05 14.44
N GLU A 543 37.42 9.38 14.48
CA GLU A 543 36.33 8.45 14.10
C GLU A 543 36.36 8.13 12.60
N LEU A 544 36.52 9.12 11.74
CA LEU A 544 36.61 8.93 10.29
C LEU A 544 37.79 8.01 9.91
N ASN A 545 38.89 8.07 10.62
CA ASN A 545 40.05 7.18 10.39
C ASN A 545 39.74 5.70 10.62
N THR A 546 38.67 5.37 11.34
CA THR A 546 38.22 3.97 11.56
C THR A 546 37.27 3.47 10.50
N ILE A 547 36.76 4.34 9.64
CA ILE A 547 35.71 4.06 8.67
C ILE A 547 36.31 3.74 7.30
N VAL A 548 35.61 2.97 6.46
CA VAL A 548 36.10 2.66 5.11
C VAL A 548 36.26 3.93 4.27
N PRO A 549 37.36 4.06 3.51
CA PRO A 549 37.71 5.29 2.79
C PRO A 549 36.64 5.81 1.84
N ALA A 550 35.86 4.94 1.18
CA ALA A 550 34.82 5.34 0.28
C ALA A 550 33.72 6.12 1.01
N VAL A 551 33.31 5.65 2.20
CA VAL A 551 32.30 6.35 3.04
C VAL A 551 32.86 7.68 3.53
N VAL A 552 34.15 7.73 3.95
CA VAL A 552 34.76 8.98 4.39
C VAL A 552 34.83 10.02 3.26
N THR A 553 35.16 9.57 2.06
CA THR A 553 35.20 10.45 0.88
C THR A 553 33.82 11.01 0.57
N GLU A 554 32.80 10.15 0.53
CA GLU A 554 31.43 10.55 0.27
C GLU A 554 30.88 11.44 1.41
N PHE A 555 31.17 11.11 2.66
CA PHE A 555 30.75 11.93 3.81
C PHE A 555 31.31 13.36 3.72
N LYS A 556 32.58 13.52 3.41
CA LYS A 556 33.20 14.86 3.25
C LYS A 556 32.63 15.60 2.07
N ALA A 557 32.35 14.90 0.96
CA ALA A 557 31.74 15.50 -0.22
C ALA A 557 30.28 15.92 0.04
N ALA A 558 29.49 15.05 0.66
CA ALA A 558 28.09 15.33 1.01
C ALA A 558 27.97 16.48 2.03
N LEU A 559 28.86 16.52 3.03
CA LEU A 559 28.87 17.61 4.01
C LEU A 559 29.24 18.95 3.36
N ALA A 560 30.23 18.96 2.47
CA ALA A 560 30.62 20.17 1.76
C ALA A 560 29.49 20.72 0.86
N GLU A 561 28.81 19.82 0.13
CA GLU A 561 27.63 20.16 -0.67
C GLU A 561 26.49 20.66 0.22
N ALA A 562 26.22 19.98 1.32
CA ALA A 562 25.18 20.39 2.26
C ALA A 562 25.44 21.81 2.82
N GLN A 563 26.66 22.12 3.17
CA GLN A 563 27.04 23.45 3.62
C GLN A 563 26.90 24.52 2.50
N GLN A 564 27.21 24.16 1.25
CA GLN A 564 27.05 25.04 0.10
C GLN A 564 25.57 25.30 -0.17
N ILE A 565 24.74 24.25 -0.27
CA ILE A 565 23.28 24.37 -0.49
C ILE A 565 22.62 25.14 0.66
N ASN A 566 23.04 24.88 1.88
CA ASN A 566 22.55 25.59 3.04
C ASN A 566 22.89 27.08 3.04
N GLY A 567 24.06 27.44 2.54
CA GLY A 567 24.53 28.82 2.45
C GLY A 567 23.95 29.61 1.28
N THR A 568 23.33 28.96 0.28
CA THR A 568 22.76 29.69 -0.89
C THR A 568 21.29 30.06 -0.66
N SER A 569 20.93 31.32 -0.95
CA SER A 569 19.54 31.80 -0.93
C SER A 569 18.72 31.31 -2.13
N LEU A 570 19.37 30.77 -3.16
CA LEU A 570 18.75 30.34 -4.41
C LEU A 570 18.46 28.82 -4.47
N ALA A 571 18.84 28.09 -3.43
CA ALA A 571 18.58 26.65 -3.41
C ALA A 571 17.08 26.37 -3.47
N THR A 572 16.67 25.41 -4.29
CA THR A 572 15.30 24.89 -4.32
C THR A 572 15.06 23.93 -3.16
N GLN A 573 13.79 23.65 -2.82
CA GLN A 573 13.47 22.66 -1.79
C GLN A 573 13.96 21.26 -2.20
N GLU A 574 13.90 20.95 -3.49
CA GLU A 574 14.41 19.70 -4.04
C GLU A 574 15.92 19.56 -3.83
N GLU A 575 16.70 20.58 -4.14
CA GLU A 575 18.14 20.58 -3.87
C GLU A 575 18.47 20.43 -2.39
N VAL A 576 17.70 21.08 -1.51
CA VAL A 576 17.86 20.95 -0.05
C VAL A 576 17.51 19.55 0.42
N ASN A 577 16.40 19.00 -0.07
CA ASN A 577 15.99 17.64 0.29
C ASN A 577 17.02 16.62 -0.22
N ALA A 578 17.44 16.71 -1.48
CA ALA A 578 18.44 15.82 -2.05
C ALA A 578 19.77 15.88 -1.28
N SER A 579 20.19 17.09 -0.88
CA SER A 579 21.39 17.29 -0.11
C SER A 579 21.25 16.76 1.33
N PHE A 580 20.09 16.95 1.96
CA PHE A 580 19.77 16.36 3.25
C PHE A 580 19.78 14.83 3.19
N ASP A 581 19.14 14.26 2.19
CA ASP A 581 19.08 12.82 1.97
C ASP A 581 20.49 12.24 1.77
N ARG A 582 21.27 12.85 0.88
CA ARG A 582 22.65 12.43 0.61
C ARG A 582 23.51 12.45 1.87
N LEU A 583 23.45 13.55 2.65
CA LEU A 583 24.21 13.66 3.89
C LEU A 583 23.72 12.66 4.93
N SER A 584 22.43 12.52 5.10
CA SER A 584 21.84 11.58 6.06
C SER A 584 22.16 10.12 5.71
N ASP A 585 22.08 9.76 4.43
CA ASP A 585 22.41 8.44 3.94
C ASP A 585 23.88 8.06 4.21
N VAL A 586 24.80 8.99 3.98
CA VAL A 586 26.21 8.71 4.23
C VAL A 586 26.52 8.71 5.73
N MET A 587 25.84 9.53 6.53
CA MET A 587 25.98 9.51 7.99
C MET A 587 25.59 8.15 8.59
N GLN A 588 24.55 7.51 8.09
CA GLN A 588 24.17 6.15 8.49
C GLN A 588 25.26 5.13 8.19
N LYS A 589 26.01 5.33 7.12
CA LYS A 589 27.14 4.48 6.71
C LYS A 589 28.43 4.70 7.52
N LEU A 590 28.47 5.69 8.42
CA LEU A 590 29.62 5.90 9.32
C LEU A 590 29.85 4.74 10.31
N SER A 591 28.89 3.82 10.42
CA SER A 591 29.06 2.56 11.14
C SER A 591 29.95 1.54 10.39
N PHE A 592 30.22 1.74 9.09
CA PHE A 592 31.00 0.83 8.26
C PHE A 592 32.49 0.95 8.56
N LYS A 593 32.91 0.23 9.61
CA LYS A 593 34.32 0.22 10.05
C LYS A 593 35.17 -0.58 9.09
N LYS A 594 36.42 -0.14 8.92
CA LYS A 594 37.43 -0.93 8.20
C LYS A 594 37.64 -2.27 8.88
N GLY A 595 37.67 -3.32 8.11
CA GLY A 595 38.01 -4.64 8.62
C GLY A 595 39.52 -4.75 9.01
N ASP A 596 39.77 -5.40 10.13
CA ASP A 596 41.15 -5.75 10.51
C ASP A 596 41.64 -6.94 9.65
N LYS A 597 42.57 -6.65 8.74
CA LYS A 597 43.10 -7.62 7.77
C LYS A 597 44.24 -8.43 8.30
N THR A 598 44.75 -8.17 9.52
CA THR A 598 45.96 -8.71 10.07
C THR A 598 45.98 -10.25 10.02
N ASP A 599 44.93 -10.89 10.48
CA ASP A 599 44.89 -12.35 10.51
C ASP A 599 44.74 -12.96 9.11
N LEU A 600 43.98 -12.33 8.23
CA LEU A 600 43.83 -12.75 6.83
C LEU A 600 45.15 -12.64 6.06
N GLU A 601 45.89 -11.53 6.23
CA GLU A 601 47.22 -11.34 5.65
C GLU A 601 48.22 -12.36 6.18
N ASN A 602 48.21 -12.63 7.48
CA ASN A 602 49.06 -13.61 8.10
C ASN A 602 48.79 -15.03 7.57
N LEU A 603 47.51 -15.37 7.35
CA LEU A 603 47.11 -16.64 6.78
C LEU A 603 47.58 -16.75 5.32
N ILE A 604 47.38 -15.72 4.51
CA ILE A 604 47.90 -15.67 3.12
C ILE A 604 49.43 -15.85 3.08
N LYS A 605 50.15 -15.17 3.95
CA LYS A 605 51.60 -15.30 4.07
C LYS A 605 52.06 -16.72 4.48
N LYS A 606 51.28 -17.41 5.31
CA LYS A 606 51.51 -18.80 5.68
C LYS A 606 51.31 -19.73 4.50
N ILE A 607 50.19 -19.56 3.78
CA ILE A 607 49.86 -20.37 2.60
C ILE A 607 50.87 -20.16 1.48
N ALA A 608 51.35 -18.94 1.27
CA ALA A 608 52.37 -18.63 0.27
C ALA A 608 53.73 -19.36 0.49
N LYS A 609 53.95 -19.94 1.66
CA LYS A 609 55.18 -20.73 1.97
C LYS A 609 55.00 -22.22 1.67
N LEU A 610 53.80 -22.67 1.31
CA LEU A 610 53.52 -24.05 1.00
C LEU A 610 53.97 -24.37 -0.43
N ASN A 611 54.48 -25.60 -0.64
CA ASN A 611 54.83 -26.08 -1.96
C ASN A 611 53.65 -26.89 -2.54
N ALA A 612 53.16 -26.49 -3.70
CA ALA A 612 52.01 -27.13 -4.36
C ALA A 612 52.21 -28.63 -4.63
N GLU A 613 53.48 -29.02 -4.88
CA GLU A 613 53.82 -30.40 -5.19
C GLU A 613 53.60 -31.38 -4.03
N ASP A 614 53.51 -30.86 -2.81
CA ASP A 614 53.35 -31.66 -1.59
C ASP A 614 51.88 -32.06 -1.35
N TYR A 615 50.91 -31.47 -2.09
CA TYR A 615 49.46 -31.62 -1.84
C TYR A 615 48.72 -32.28 -3.01
N LEU A 616 47.56 -32.89 -2.73
CA LEU A 616 46.68 -33.38 -3.78
C LEU A 616 46.27 -32.22 -4.69
N THR A 617 46.38 -32.43 -6.01
CA THR A 617 46.13 -31.40 -7.01
C THR A 617 44.73 -30.86 -6.92
N SER A 618 43.71 -31.69 -6.65
CA SER A 618 42.33 -31.28 -6.48
C SER A 618 42.15 -30.34 -5.28
N THR A 619 42.69 -30.66 -4.12
CA THR A 619 42.57 -29.81 -2.91
C THR A 619 43.38 -28.52 -3.04
N TRP A 620 44.54 -28.58 -3.67
CA TRP A 620 45.31 -27.37 -3.95
C TRP A 620 44.58 -26.42 -4.91
N ASN A 621 44.10 -26.96 -6.05
CA ASN A 621 43.40 -26.15 -7.03
C ASN A 621 42.04 -25.61 -6.51
N ALA A 622 41.37 -26.33 -5.60
CA ALA A 622 40.18 -25.82 -4.93
C ALA A 622 40.49 -24.65 -3.99
N MET A 623 41.65 -24.60 -3.40
CA MET A 623 42.08 -23.50 -2.50
C MET A 623 42.46 -22.24 -3.29
N LEU A 624 43.05 -22.36 -4.49
CA LEU A 624 43.59 -21.22 -5.24
C LEU A 624 42.55 -20.11 -5.51
N PRO A 625 41.32 -20.39 -5.99
CA PRO A 625 40.31 -19.35 -6.17
C PRO A 625 39.98 -18.63 -4.86
N VAL A 626 39.86 -19.37 -3.75
CA VAL A 626 39.59 -18.81 -2.43
C VAL A 626 40.72 -17.93 -1.92
N LEU A 627 41.96 -18.34 -2.20
CA LEU A 627 43.15 -17.54 -1.90
C LEU A 627 43.19 -16.25 -2.72
N ASP A 628 42.77 -16.31 -3.99
CA ASP A 628 42.75 -15.11 -4.83
C ASP A 628 41.60 -14.18 -4.42
N GLU A 629 40.41 -14.71 -4.06
CA GLU A 629 39.34 -13.92 -3.43
C GLU A 629 39.83 -13.25 -2.14
N ALA A 630 40.51 -13.95 -1.29
CA ALA A 630 41.10 -13.42 -0.05
C ALA A 630 42.10 -12.28 -0.31
N LYS A 631 42.95 -12.40 -1.33
CA LYS A 631 43.87 -11.34 -1.76
C LYS A 631 43.13 -10.11 -2.27
N VAL A 632 42.03 -10.29 -2.98
CA VAL A 632 41.15 -9.17 -3.42
C VAL A 632 40.59 -8.41 -2.21
N VAL A 633 40.11 -9.12 -1.20
CA VAL A 633 39.61 -8.49 0.04
C VAL A 633 40.73 -7.76 0.80
N VAL A 634 41.92 -8.34 0.90
CA VAL A 634 43.06 -7.65 1.52
C VAL A 634 43.43 -6.36 0.78
N ASN A 635 43.37 -6.36 -0.54
CA ASN A 635 43.66 -5.19 -1.37
C ASN A 635 42.53 -4.18 -1.42
N ASN A 636 41.30 -4.56 -1.07
CA ASN A 636 40.15 -3.64 -1.02
C ASN A 636 40.23 -2.76 0.24
N GLN A 637 40.55 -1.49 0.06
CA GLN A 637 40.64 -0.53 1.17
C GLN A 637 39.26 -0.27 1.85
N ASN A 638 38.15 -0.60 1.19
CA ASN A 638 36.81 -0.43 1.71
C ASN A 638 36.23 -1.72 2.31
N ALA A 639 37.02 -2.78 2.42
CA ALA A 639 36.53 -4.03 3.00
C ALA A 639 36.08 -3.84 4.45
N LEU A 640 34.88 -4.30 4.74
CA LEU A 640 34.29 -4.30 6.07
C LEU A 640 34.74 -5.49 6.90
N GLU A 641 34.61 -5.39 8.22
CA GLU A 641 34.96 -6.49 9.13
C GLU A 641 34.28 -7.82 8.76
N PRO A 642 32.96 -7.88 8.46
CA PRO A 642 32.33 -9.13 8.03
C PRO A 642 32.92 -9.71 6.74
N GLU A 643 33.30 -8.87 5.77
CA GLU A 643 33.88 -9.30 4.50
C GLU A 643 35.30 -9.88 4.75
N VAL A 644 36.06 -9.23 5.60
CA VAL A 644 37.40 -9.71 6.00
C VAL A 644 37.29 -11.03 6.76
N GLN A 645 36.36 -11.11 7.71
CA GLN A 645 36.10 -12.33 8.48
C GLN A 645 35.59 -13.46 7.60
N GLU A 646 34.67 -13.19 6.69
CA GLU A 646 34.17 -14.19 5.74
C GLU A 646 35.28 -14.71 4.84
N ALA A 647 36.11 -13.82 4.29
CA ALA A 647 37.26 -14.21 3.46
C ALA A 647 38.26 -15.02 4.26
N HIS A 648 38.56 -14.63 5.50
CA HIS A 648 39.41 -15.39 6.42
C HIS A 648 38.85 -16.80 6.67
N ASP A 649 37.58 -16.90 7.03
CA ASP A 649 36.94 -18.16 7.36
C ASP A 649 36.84 -19.10 6.13
N LYS A 650 36.56 -18.53 4.94
CA LYS A 650 36.60 -19.29 3.68
C LYS A 650 38.01 -19.82 3.43
N LEU A 651 39.02 -18.97 3.56
CA LEU A 651 40.40 -19.36 3.34
C LEU A 651 40.92 -20.38 4.38
N VAL A 652 40.54 -20.21 5.65
CA VAL A 652 40.82 -21.21 6.71
C VAL A 652 40.20 -22.55 6.33
N ARG A 653 38.94 -22.57 5.93
CA ARG A 653 38.27 -23.81 5.52
C ARG A 653 38.94 -24.46 4.33
N ALA A 654 39.28 -23.70 3.31
CA ALA A 654 39.99 -24.21 2.13
C ALA A 654 41.40 -24.74 2.49
N PHE A 655 42.11 -24.01 3.33
CA PHE A 655 43.44 -24.45 3.86
C PHE A 655 43.35 -25.75 4.66
N LEU A 656 42.36 -25.90 5.53
CA LEU A 656 42.16 -27.11 6.32
C LEU A 656 41.76 -28.34 5.50
N GLN A 657 41.33 -28.13 4.25
CA GLN A 657 41.02 -29.20 3.31
C GLN A 657 42.21 -29.68 2.50
N LEU A 658 43.35 -29.02 2.59
CA LEU A 658 44.56 -29.48 1.93
C LEU A 658 44.96 -30.88 2.40
N ARG A 659 45.32 -31.74 1.45
CA ARG A 659 45.77 -33.10 1.71
C ARG A 659 47.10 -33.35 1.02
N LEU A 660 48.03 -33.94 1.74
CA LEU A 660 49.40 -34.24 1.24
C LEU A 660 49.34 -35.35 0.16
N LYS A 661 50.23 -35.25 -0.80
CA LYS A 661 50.55 -36.32 -1.77
C LYS A 661 51.67 -37.19 -1.21
N PRO A 662 51.67 -38.47 -1.48
CA PRO A 662 50.66 -39.43 -1.89
C PRO A 662 49.89 -40.03 -0.72
N ASN A 663 49.38 -39.23 0.15
CA ASN A 663 48.77 -39.68 1.38
C ASN A 663 47.41 -40.33 1.13
N LYS A 664 47.26 -41.59 1.44
CA LYS A 664 45.99 -42.34 1.40
C LYS A 664 45.04 -41.94 2.56
N ASP A 665 45.51 -41.24 3.58
CA ASP A 665 44.71 -40.87 4.73
C ASP A 665 43.52 -40.02 4.31
N ALA A 666 43.72 -39.10 3.37
CA ALA A 666 42.64 -38.27 2.83
C ALA A 666 41.56 -39.09 2.12
N LEU A 667 41.97 -40.09 1.34
CA LEU A 667 41.05 -41.00 0.68
C LEU A 667 40.30 -41.87 1.70
N ASN A 668 41.00 -42.38 2.70
CA ASN A 668 40.44 -43.17 3.78
C ASN A 668 39.47 -42.35 4.64
N GLU A 669 39.79 -41.11 4.98
CA GLU A 669 38.87 -40.21 5.68
C GLU A 669 37.58 -39.95 4.86
N LEU A 670 37.73 -39.76 3.54
CA LEU A 670 36.61 -39.54 2.67
C LEU A 670 35.74 -40.80 2.51
N ILE A 671 36.37 -41.98 2.47
CA ILE A 671 35.65 -43.27 2.51
C ILE A 671 34.87 -43.40 3.83
N ASN A 672 35.48 -43.14 4.97
CA ASN A 672 34.82 -43.20 6.27
C ASN A 672 33.65 -42.22 6.36
N LYS A 673 33.83 -41.03 5.83
CA LYS A 673 32.76 -40.02 5.74
C LYS A 673 31.58 -40.53 4.90
N ALA A 674 31.87 -41.13 3.72
CA ALA A 674 30.83 -41.70 2.87
C ALA A 674 30.08 -42.84 3.57
N GLU A 675 30.79 -43.71 4.30
CA GLU A 675 30.23 -44.81 5.05
C GLU A 675 29.40 -44.39 6.26
N SER A 676 29.71 -43.22 6.83
CA SER A 676 28.96 -42.66 7.97
C SER A 676 27.61 -42.04 7.56
N LEU A 677 27.35 -41.87 6.27
CA LEU A 677 26.11 -41.30 5.78
C LEU A 677 24.97 -42.31 5.96
N ASN A 678 23.82 -41.82 6.34
CA ASN A 678 22.63 -42.65 6.50
C ASN A 678 21.83 -42.70 5.19
N SER A 679 21.76 -43.89 4.61
CA SER A 679 21.06 -44.12 3.33
C SER A 679 19.59 -43.70 3.36
N ALA A 680 18.95 -43.72 4.53
CA ALA A 680 17.54 -43.34 4.68
C ALA A 680 17.30 -41.81 4.48
N GLU A 681 18.37 -41.00 4.50
CA GLU A 681 18.28 -39.56 4.32
C GLU A 681 18.36 -39.13 2.85
N TYR A 682 18.65 -40.06 1.94
CA TYR A 682 18.92 -39.75 0.53
C TYR A 682 18.06 -40.58 -0.43
N THR A 683 17.86 -40.05 -1.63
CA THR A 683 17.11 -40.81 -2.67
C THR A 683 17.86 -42.09 -3.06
N SER A 684 17.09 -43.14 -3.33
CA SER A 684 17.65 -44.47 -3.70
C SER A 684 18.60 -44.40 -4.89
N GLU A 685 18.33 -43.51 -5.84
CA GLU A 685 19.14 -43.31 -7.04
C GLU A 685 20.48 -42.67 -6.74
N SER A 686 20.48 -41.55 -5.99
CA SER A 686 21.73 -40.88 -5.60
C SER A 686 22.59 -41.75 -4.65
N TRP A 687 21.93 -42.51 -3.77
CA TRP A 687 22.60 -43.44 -2.87
C TRP A 687 23.26 -44.62 -3.63
N ALA A 688 22.55 -45.20 -4.60
CA ALA A 688 23.09 -46.29 -5.41
C ALA A 688 24.34 -45.83 -6.21
N ALA A 689 24.30 -44.60 -6.73
CA ALA A 689 25.45 -44.01 -7.42
C ALA A 689 26.67 -43.87 -6.49
N LEU A 690 26.47 -43.37 -5.27
CA LEU A 690 27.53 -43.30 -4.25
C LEU A 690 28.06 -44.69 -3.90
N ALA A 691 27.18 -45.67 -3.69
CA ALA A 691 27.58 -47.04 -3.30
C ALA A 691 28.48 -47.69 -4.33
N ASN A 692 28.16 -47.54 -5.62
CA ASN A 692 28.97 -48.05 -6.71
C ASN A 692 30.36 -47.42 -6.74
N ILE A 693 30.44 -46.11 -6.65
CA ILE A 693 31.74 -45.37 -6.60
C ILE A 693 32.52 -45.74 -5.38
N LEU A 694 31.89 -45.93 -4.23
CA LEU A 694 32.56 -46.33 -3.01
C LEU A 694 33.27 -47.69 -3.14
N ILE A 695 32.72 -48.60 -3.90
CA ILE A 695 33.37 -49.93 -4.19
C ILE A 695 34.68 -49.69 -4.93
N ASP A 696 34.71 -48.94 -6.01
CA ASP A 696 35.87 -48.67 -6.84
C ASP A 696 36.93 -47.90 -6.06
N VAL A 697 36.51 -46.90 -5.29
CA VAL A 697 37.39 -46.06 -4.46
C VAL A 697 38.06 -46.88 -3.34
N LYS A 698 37.30 -47.80 -2.71
CA LYS A 698 37.91 -48.72 -1.72
C LYS A 698 38.94 -49.64 -2.35
N ALA A 699 38.74 -50.05 -3.60
CA ALA A 699 39.75 -50.81 -4.30
C ALA A 699 41.05 -50.02 -4.52
N VAL A 700 40.92 -48.70 -4.87
CA VAL A 700 42.09 -47.81 -4.99
C VAL A 700 42.75 -47.56 -3.62
N ALA A 701 41.95 -47.34 -2.57
CA ALA A 701 42.46 -47.17 -1.21
C ALA A 701 43.16 -48.41 -0.67
N ALA A 702 42.67 -49.59 -1.01
CA ALA A 702 43.27 -50.89 -0.63
C ALA A 702 44.51 -51.26 -1.48
N ASN A 703 44.68 -50.64 -2.63
CA ASN A 703 45.80 -50.94 -3.52
C ASN A 703 47.06 -50.21 -2.98
N GLU A 704 47.95 -50.94 -2.36
CA GLU A 704 49.20 -50.40 -1.78
C GLU A 704 50.13 -49.73 -2.79
N VAL A 705 49.97 -50.03 -4.11
CA VAL A 705 50.76 -49.48 -5.22
C VAL A 705 50.02 -48.49 -6.07
N ALA A 706 48.89 -47.98 -5.59
CA ALA A 706 48.09 -46.99 -6.33
C ALA A 706 48.97 -45.75 -6.60
N THR A 707 48.90 -45.27 -7.85
CA THR A 707 49.62 -44.03 -8.22
C THR A 707 48.92 -42.80 -7.59
N VAL A 708 49.66 -41.72 -7.48
CA VAL A 708 49.13 -40.45 -7.00
C VAL A 708 47.87 -40.05 -7.77
N THR A 709 47.89 -40.22 -9.10
CA THR A 709 46.77 -39.92 -9.98
C THR A 709 45.54 -40.79 -9.71
N GLU A 710 45.75 -42.07 -9.41
CA GLU A 710 44.60 -42.99 -9.09
C GLU A 710 44.00 -42.63 -7.75
N ILE A 711 44.79 -42.27 -6.76
CA ILE A 711 44.36 -41.84 -5.43
C ILE A 711 43.57 -40.51 -5.54
N GLU A 712 44.10 -39.55 -6.31
CA GLU A 712 43.43 -38.25 -6.55
C GLU A 712 42.09 -38.47 -7.29
N THR A 713 42.09 -39.28 -8.35
CA THR A 713 40.90 -39.58 -9.10
C THR A 713 39.82 -40.28 -8.24
N ALA A 714 40.25 -41.25 -7.42
CA ALA A 714 39.36 -41.94 -6.50
C ALA A 714 38.76 -40.95 -5.44
N TYR A 715 39.57 -40.06 -4.92
CA TYR A 715 39.16 -39.02 -3.99
C TYR A 715 38.09 -38.09 -4.64
N ASP A 716 38.41 -37.59 -5.83
CA ASP A 716 37.52 -36.67 -6.55
C ASP A 716 36.21 -37.32 -6.91
N ASN A 717 36.25 -38.58 -7.38
CA ASN A 717 35.04 -39.33 -7.72
C ASN A 717 34.16 -39.54 -6.49
N LEU A 718 34.74 -39.88 -5.35
CA LEU A 718 33.99 -40.08 -4.10
C LEU A 718 33.46 -38.78 -3.56
N GLN A 719 34.23 -37.71 -3.61
CA GLN A 719 33.82 -36.39 -3.17
C GLN A 719 32.63 -35.86 -4.02
N ASN A 720 32.72 -36.05 -5.34
CA ASN A 720 31.64 -35.70 -6.26
C ASN A 720 30.36 -36.55 -6.01
N ALA A 721 30.51 -37.81 -5.74
CA ALA A 721 29.41 -38.69 -5.42
C ALA A 721 28.69 -38.26 -4.11
N ILE A 722 29.46 -37.86 -3.10
CA ILE A 722 28.91 -37.33 -1.84
C ILE A 722 28.17 -36.00 -2.06
N ASN A 723 28.76 -35.10 -2.87
CA ASN A 723 28.16 -33.80 -3.16
C ASN A 723 26.86 -33.89 -3.98
N ASN A 724 26.72 -34.96 -4.76
CA ASN A 724 25.56 -35.22 -5.61
C ASN A 724 24.44 -35.99 -4.86
N LEU A 725 24.58 -36.26 -3.59
CA LEU A 725 23.52 -36.89 -2.80
C LEU A 725 22.31 -35.94 -2.66
N VAL A 726 21.17 -36.44 -3.02
CA VAL A 726 19.90 -35.73 -2.96
C VAL A 726 19.14 -36.21 -1.74
N LYS A 727 18.89 -35.31 -0.78
CA LYS A 727 18.12 -35.64 0.42
C LYS A 727 16.68 -35.96 0.11
N VAL A 728 16.12 -36.97 0.76
CA VAL A 728 14.70 -37.27 0.72
C VAL A 728 13.99 -36.21 1.54
N THR A 729 13.10 -35.47 0.92
CA THR A 729 12.20 -34.57 1.66
C THR A 729 11.28 -35.44 2.51
N PRO A 730 11.20 -35.25 3.84
CA PRO A 730 10.28 -36.05 4.66
C PRO A 730 8.86 -35.79 4.20
N ALA A 731 8.15 -36.84 3.83
CA ALA A 731 6.71 -36.83 3.72
C ALA A 731 6.12 -36.64 5.12
N GLU A 732 5.18 -35.71 5.25
CA GLU A 732 4.38 -35.56 6.48
C GLU A 732 3.81 -36.95 6.90
N PRO A 733 3.82 -37.26 8.17
CA PRO A 733 3.37 -38.57 8.63
C PRO A 733 1.86 -38.68 8.45
N THR A 734 1.47 -39.53 7.51
CA THR A 734 0.11 -40.06 7.47
C THR A 734 -0.03 -41.05 8.61
N THR A 735 -0.88 -40.74 9.55
CA THR A 735 -1.32 -41.68 10.58
C THR A 735 -2.09 -42.82 9.95
N PRO A 736 -1.82 -44.09 10.33
CA PRO A 736 -2.53 -45.22 9.80
C PRO A 736 -3.89 -45.38 10.44
N ASN A 737 -4.90 -45.49 9.59
CA ASN A 737 -6.20 -46.01 9.97
C ASN A 737 -6.08 -47.49 10.30
N THR A 738 -6.50 -47.85 11.46
CA THR A 738 -6.97 -49.21 11.73
C THR A 738 -8.45 -49.17 12.06
N PRO A 739 -9.22 -50.11 11.51
CA PRO A 739 -10.67 -50.08 11.68
C PRO A 739 -11.06 -50.91 12.87
N ASP A 740 -12.00 -50.46 13.64
CA ASP A 740 -12.88 -51.41 14.28
C ASP A 740 -14.30 -50.87 14.47
N ALA A 741 -15.16 -51.84 14.43
CA ALA A 741 -16.55 -51.83 14.09
C ALA A 741 -17.49 -51.40 15.25
N ASN A 742 -18.66 -51.02 14.82
CA ASN A 742 -19.97 -51.17 15.51
C ASN A 742 -20.40 -50.11 16.54
N LYS A 743 -21.35 -49.29 16.19
CA LYS A 743 -22.80 -49.42 16.46
C LYS A 743 -23.55 -48.11 16.27
N LYS A 744 -24.53 -48.25 15.41
CA LYS A 744 -25.93 -47.81 15.45
C LYS A 744 -26.33 -46.48 16.12
N ASP A 745 -26.95 -45.72 15.19
CA ASP A 745 -28.24 -45.05 15.31
C ASP A 745 -28.49 -44.13 16.55
N ASP A 746 -28.57 -42.83 16.27
CA ASP A 746 -29.87 -42.17 16.47
C ASP A 746 -29.86 -40.74 15.82
N VAL A 747 -30.86 -40.56 14.99
CA VAL A 747 -31.23 -39.30 14.37
C VAL A 747 -31.84 -38.40 15.43
N LYS A 748 -31.29 -37.19 15.63
CA LYS A 748 -32.08 -36.06 16.09
C LYS A 748 -31.62 -34.78 15.42
N GLN A 749 -32.54 -34.25 14.63
CA GLN A 749 -32.58 -32.88 14.24
C GLN A 749 -32.29 -31.93 15.44
N GLY A 750 -31.33 -31.07 15.26
CA GLY A 750 -31.05 -30.00 16.22
C GLY A 750 -30.54 -28.77 15.47
N ASN A 751 -31.42 -27.80 15.42
CA ASN A 751 -31.25 -26.41 14.98
C ASN A 751 -29.80 -25.92 14.97
N VAL A 752 -29.42 -25.40 13.79
CA VAL A 752 -28.26 -24.53 13.64
C VAL A 752 -28.55 -23.24 14.42
N LYS A 753 -28.01 -23.14 15.61
CA LYS A 753 -27.83 -21.86 16.30
C LYS A 753 -26.64 -21.18 15.65
N THR A 754 -26.91 -20.20 14.84
CA THR A 754 -25.94 -19.13 14.59
C THR A 754 -25.77 -18.34 15.88
N GLY A 755 -24.87 -18.80 16.71
CA GLY A 755 -24.45 -18.08 17.90
C GLY A 755 -23.29 -17.18 17.53
N ASP A 756 -23.59 -15.93 17.33
CA ASP A 756 -22.57 -14.89 17.29
C ASP A 756 -22.07 -14.69 18.74
N ASN A 757 -20.96 -15.36 19.07
CA ASN A 757 -20.23 -15.15 20.33
C ASN A 757 -19.27 -13.96 20.19
N THR A 758 -19.75 -12.84 19.69
CA THR A 758 -19.01 -11.59 19.79
C THR A 758 -19.05 -11.11 21.25
N ASN A 759 -17.88 -11.03 21.82
CA ASN A 759 -17.62 -10.71 23.22
C ASN A 759 -18.39 -9.44 23.68
N ILE A 760 -19.20 -9.56 24.70
CA ILE A 760 -19.91 -8.47 25.39
C ILE A 760 -18.92 -7.34 25.80
N ALA A 761 -17.65 -7.68 26.04
CA ALA A 761 -16.59 -6.69 26.33
C ALA A 761 -16.29 -5.72 25.16
N LEU A 762 -16.45 -6.18 23.90
CA LEU A 762 -16.26 -5.31 22.72
C LEU A 762 -17.44 -4.33 22.58
N TYR A 763 -18.66 -4.80 22.90
CA TYR A 763 -19.87 -3.95 22.86
C TYR A 763 -19.83 -2.84 23.92
N THR A 764 -19.31 -3.14 25.13
CA THR A 764 -19.16 -2.13 26.19
C THR A 764 -18.11 -1.06 25.84
N SER A 765 -17.04 -1.43 25.14
CA SER A 765 -16.02 -0.45 24.72
C SER A 765 -16.49 0.44 23.56
N LEU A 766 -17.28 -0.09 22.62
CA LEU A 766 -17.90 0.68 21.53
C LEU A 766 -19.01 1.60 22.08
N PHE A 767 -19.77 1.14 23.08
CA PHE A 767 -20.79 1.94 23.73
C PHE A 767 -20.20 3.14 24.49
N ILE A 768 -19.05 2.94 25.13
CA ILE A 768 -18.33 4.01 25.84
C ILE A 768 -17.75 5.03 24.86
N MET A 769 -17.35 4.61 23.63
CA MET A 769 -16.72 5.50 22.65
C MET A 769 -17.73 6.28 21.80
N GLY A 770 -18.84 5.68 21.38
CA GLY A 770 -19.93 6.42 20.73
C GLY A 770 -20.50 7.52 21.64
N ALA A 771 -20.49 7.25 22.95
CA ALA A 771 -20.94 8.21 23.95
C ALA A 771 -19.85 9.19 24.44
N LEU A 772 -18.55 8.92 24.18
CA LEU A 772 -17.44 9.87 24.47
C LEU A 772 -17.29 10.94 23.38
N VAL A 773 -17.70 10.65 22.14
CA VAL A 773 -17.73 11.67 21.07
C VAL A 773 -18.83 12.70 21.31
N LEU A 774 -19.99 12.28 21.84
CA LEU A 774 -21.08 13.18 22.19
C LEU A 774 -20.70 14.30 23.20
N PRO A 775 -19.97 14.04 24.30
CA PRO A 775 -19.59 15.08 25.25
C PRO A 775 -18.57 16.07 24.71
N LEU A 776 -17.67 15.63 23.83
CA LEU A 776 -16.63 16.52 23.28
C LEU A 776 -17.21 17.56 22.31
N VAL A 777 -18.15 17.16 21.46
CA VAL A 777 -18.80 18.04 20.49
C VAL A 777 -19.74 19.03 21.17
N LEU A 778 -20.45 18.59 22.23
CA LEU A 778 -21.43 19.44 22.91
C LEU A 778 -20.80 20.39 23.96
N LYS A 779 -19.62 20.06 24.53
CA LYS A 779 -18.95 20.90 25.53
C LYS A 779 -18.34 22.15 24.93
N ARG A 780 -17.94 22.15 23.66
CA ARG A 780 -17.37 23.31 22.97
C ARG A 780 -18.39 24.35 22.54
N LYS A 781 -19.67 23.97 22.33
CA LYS A 781 -20.74 24.92 21.94
C LYS A 781 -21.28 25.79 23.09
N ARG A 782 -20.80 25.63 24.34
CA ARG A 782 -21.24 26.43 25.50
C ARG A 782 -20.37 27.63 25.87
N HIS A 783 -19.30 27.89 25.12
CA HIS A 783 -18.39 28.99 25.41
C HIS A 783 -18.33 30.08 24.34
N ASN A 784 -19.48 30.36 23.67
CA ASN A 784 -19.71 31.64 22.99
C ASN A 784 -21.18 31.99 23.06
#